data_5e1699219fa69f63a787a77179f9e77b
#
_entry.id   5e1699219fa69f63a787a77179f9e77b
#
_cell.length_a   1.000
_cell.length_b   1.000
_cell.length_c   1.000
_cell.angle_alpha   90.00
_cell.angle_beta   90.00
_cell.angle_gamma   90.00
#
_symmetry.space_group_name_H-M   'P 1'
#
loop_
_entity.id
_entity.type
_entity.pdbx_description
1 polymer ?
#
loop_
_entity_poly.entity_id
_entity_poly.type
_entity_poly.pdbx_seq_one_letter_code
_entity_poly.pdbx_strand_id
1 'polypeptide(L)'
;MASNDSETTPKSDSYGADQIKVLEGLDAVRKRPAMYIGSTGVDGLHHLVYEVVDNSVDEHMAGFGETIEVSIHIDGSVTVVDNGRGIPTGMHSTQKKSAAEVALTVLHAGGKFEQGAYTVSGGLHGVGISVVNALSEWLELEIWQDGQVFEQRYERGKSTAPLKMTGKTKRRGTMVTFKSDAQIFETLDFSFDVLAQRLRELAFLNKGLEITLKDERKEPVKEQVFKYKGGIVSFVEHLNEAKVPLHKPIYVQVEKPEMVLEVALQYNDSYAENLFSFANNINTKEGGTHLVGFKAALTRTINTYANANDLLKKDTESLTGDDVREGLTAVVSVKVRNPQFEGQTKAKLGNSEVKGIVESAVNDALGTYFEENPTVARKVIGKAIDAARAREAARKAKELIRRKSALDGGSLPGKLADCSEKDPALSELYIVEGDSAGGSAKQGRDRKFQAILPLKGKILNVEKARFDKMLSSDEIRTLIMALGTGIGRKREESEKADKDSFDISKARYHKIILMTDADVDGSHIRTLLLTYFFRQMPELLERGYIYIAQPPLFKVKKGKTERYLKDELALNEHLADIAVEDVEVYMEGVHGYVTGRRLMPILKKLIAFETLLGRLNKKPHEASMVRAFVDEPGFDREHLKDQAALKKVVANVKKTLAVVYPKLIPTLDIVEDEEHQSNRVTCRLHANGVTHSFAVTHELVGSAEFRELQKLSPSAIGLGRAPYKIKADGQEQLQPATVELVKAILDKGKHGLSIQRYKGLGEMNPNQLWETTMNPEVRTLLKVKLEDVPGVDEIFTILMGDEVEPRRNFIQAHALEVRNLDV
;
A
#
# COMPACT_ATOMS: atom_id res chain seq x y z
N MET A 1 33.69 55.49 -26.27
CA MET A 1 33.29 55.26 -27.67
C MET A 1 33.16 53.75 -27.85
N ALA A 2 32.07 53.38 -28.47
CA ALA A 2 31.62 52.07 -28.86
C ALA A 2 30.68 51.40 -27.81
N SER A 3 29.44 51.73 -27.92
CA SER A 3 28.26 51.05 -27.45
C SER A 3 28.05 49.74 -28.21
N ASN A 4 27.91 48.62 -27.51
CA ASN A 4 27.42 47.38 -28.10
C ASN A 4 25.95 47.27 -27.68
N ASP A 5 25.10 47.62 -28.61
CA ASP A 5 23.68 47.27 -28.58
C ASP A 5 23.54 45.79 -28.92
N SER A 6 23.14 44.99 -27.92
CA SER A 6 22.67 43.62 -28.15
C SER A 6 21.18 43.71 -28.52
N GLU A 7 20.86 43.57 -29.78
CA GLU A 7 19.52 43.37 -30.31
C GLU A 7 18.91 42.11 -29.70
N THR A 8 17.94 42.32 -28.81
CA THR A 8 16.96 41.34 -28.41
C THR A 8 15.93 41.21 -29.54
N THR A 9 15.99 40.14 -30.29
CA THR A 9 14.95 39.74 -31.22
C THR A 9 13.66 39.47 -30.49
N PRO A 10 12.54 40.12 -30.82
CA PRO A 10 11.25 39.84 -30.20
C PRO A 10 10.79 38.45 -30.59
N LYS A 11 10.46 37.62 -29.61
CA LYS A 11 9.71 36.36 -29.82
C LYS A 11 8.41 36.72 -30.50
N SER A 12 8.16 36.19 -31.68
CA SER A 12 6.90 36.38 -32.40
C SER A 12 5.77 35.70 -31.62
N ASP A 13 4.87 36.47 -31.08
CA ASP A 13 3.61 36.07 -30.42
C ASP A 13 2.54 35.61 -31.44
N SER A 14 2.89 34.89 -32.49
CA SER A 14 1.88 34.38 -33.40
C SER A 14 1.47 32.95 -33.00
N TYR A 15 0.38 32.87 -32.24
CA TYR A 15 -0.34 31.62 -32.05
C TYR A 15 -1.06 31.28 -33.36
N GLY A 16 -0.42 30.45 -34.19
CA GLY A 16 -0.91 30.03 -35.53
C GLY A 16 -1.47 28.61 -35.53
N ALA A 17 -2.18 28.26 -36.59
CA ALA A 17 -2.80 26.93 -36.77
C ALA A 17 -1.78 25.78 -36.68
N ASP A 18 -0.53 25.98 -37.11
CA ASP A 18 0.57 25.01 -37.06
C ASP A 18 1.06 24.68 -35.64
N GLN A 19 0.67 25.48 -34.65
CA GLN A 19 0.97 25.21 -33.23
C GLN A 19 -0.05 24.28 -32.58
N ILE A 20 -1.18 24.02 -33.22
CA ILE A 20 -2.17 23.03 -32.78
C ILE A 20 -1.69 21.64 -33.20
N LYS A 21 -1.04 20.94 -32.25
CA LYS A 21 -0.59 19.55 -32.48
C LYS A 21 -1.72 18.58 -32.12
N VAL A 22 -2.14 17.78 -33.06
CA VAL A 22 -3.04 16.66 -32.83
C VAL A 22 -2.20 15.46 -32.37
N LEU A 23 -2.50 14.91 -31.20
CA LEU A 23 -1.89 13.68 -30.70
C LEU A 23 -2.85 12.52 -31.01
N GLU A 24 -2.37 11.53 -31.72
CA GLU A 24 -3.15 10.37 -32.10
C GLU A 24 -2.85 9.16 -31.21
N GLY A 25 -3.89 8.35 -30.93
CA GLY A 25 -3.78 7.06 -30.27
C GLY A 25 -3.13 7.11 -28.88
N LEU A 26 -2.27 6.14 -28.60
CA LEU A 26 -1.64 5.95 -27.29
C LEU A 26 -0.53 6.98 -26.96
N ASP A 27 -0.03 7.71 -27.94
CA ASP A 27 0.96 8.78 -27.70
C ASP A 27 0.34 9.94 -26.90
N ALA A 28 -0.98 10.18 -27.04
CA ALA A 28 -1.71 11.13 -26.21
C ALA A 28 -1.73 10.73 -24.74
N VAL A 29 -1.91 9.44 -24.45
CA VAL A 29 -1.88 8.87 -23.09
C VAL A 29 -0.50 9.06 -22.44
N ARG A 30 0.56 8.72 -23.15
CA ARG A 30 1.94 8.87 -22.66
C ARG A 30 2.33 10.32 -22.39
N LYS A 31 1.80 11.26 -23.18
CA LYS A 31 2.09 12.69 -23.03
C LYS A 31 1.30 13.36 -21.89
N ARG A 32 0.10 12.87 -21.60
CA ARG A 32 -0.80 13.39 -20.57
C ARG A 32 -1.38 12.27 -19.70
N PRO A 33 -0.53 11.48 -19.01
CA PRO A 33 -0.98 10.30 -18.27
C PRO A 33 -2.00 10.65 -17.16
N ALA A 34 -1.82 11.78 -16.48
CA ALA A 34 -2.72 12.20 -15.41
C ALA A 34 -4.18 12.41 -15.86
N MET A 35 -4.45 12.65 -17.14
CA MET A 35 -5.82 12.72 -17.67
C MET A 35 -6.54 11.37 -17.62
N TYR A 36 -5.80 10.25 -17.63
CA TYR A 36 -6.34 8.89 -17.70
C TYR A 36 -6.25 8.14 -16.37
N ILE A 37 -5.20 8.39 -15.58
CA ILE A 37 -4.93 7.68 -14.32
C ILE A 37 -4.89 8.61 -13.09
N GLY A 38 -5.26 9.89 -13.24
CA GLY A 38 -5.35 10.87 -12.16
C GLY A 38 -4.01 11.48 -11.75
N SER A 39 -2.95 10.69 -11.63
CA SER A 39 -1.60 11.17 -11.25
C SER A 39 -0.51 10.28 -11.83
N THR A 40 0.75 10.70 -11.73
CA THR A 40 1.94 9.89 -12.05
C THR A 40 2.68 9.41 -10.79
N GLY A 41 2.15 9.72 -9.63
CA GLY A 41 2.63 9.26 -8.33
C GLY A 41 2.10 7.87 -7.98
N VAL A 42 2.10 7.58 -6.67
CA VAL A 42 1.71 6.26 -6.12
C VAL A 42 0.30 5.85 -6.56
N ASP A 43 -0.68 6.75 -6.47
CA ASP A 43 -2.08 6.43 -6.81
C ASP A 43 -2.25 6.05 -8.28
N GLY A 44 -1.63 6.79 -9.19
CA GLY A 44 -1.68 6.48 -10.62
C GLY A 44 -0.95 5.20 -10.97
N LEU A 45 0.14 4.86 -10.26
CA LEU A 45 0.84 3.59 -10.43
C LEU A 45 -0.09 2.40 -10.10
N HIS A 46 -0.76 2.45 -8.94
CA HIS A 46 -1.69 1.40 -8.50
C HIS A 46 -2.94 1.32 -9.40
N HIS A 47 -3.35 2.44 -10.00
CA HIS A 47 -4.48 2.47 -10.92
C HIS A 47 -4.29 1.56 -12.13
N LEU A 48 -3.05 1.34 -12.59
CA LEU A 48 -2.77 0.37 -13.66
C LEU A 48 -3.20 -1.04 -13.28
N VAL A 49 -2.93 -1.46 -12.04
CA VAL A 49 -3.38 -2.78 -11.54
C VAL A 49 -4.90 -2.83 -11.46
N TYR A 50 -5.53 -1.76 -10.96
CA TYR A 50 -6.99 -1.69 -10.85
C TYR A 50 -7.69 -1.84 -12.20
N GLU A 51 -7.19 -1.21 -13.27
CA GLU A 51 -7.77 -1.32 -14.61
C GLU A 51 -7.70 -2.75 -15.17
N VAL A 52 -6.64 -3.49 -14.87
CA VAL A 52 -6.54 -4.91 -15.31
C VAL A 52 -7.46 -5.79 -14.46
N VAL A 53 -7.46 -5.62 -13.14
CA VAL A 53 -8.30 -6.41 -12.21
C VAL A 53 -9.78 -6.13 -12.45
N ASP A 54 -10.18 -4.87 -12.68
CA ASP A 54 -11.58 -4.51 -12.93
C ASP A 54 -12.10 -5.20 -14.21
N ASN A 55 -11.25 -5.46 -15.22
CA ASN A 55 -11.64 -6.26 -16.40
C ASN A 55 -11.93 -7.72 -16.03
N SER A 56 -11.12 -8.31 -15.15
CA SER A 56 -11.33 -9.67 -14.63
C SER A 56 -12.59 -9.76 -13.76
N VAL A 57 -12.87 -8.73 -12.94
CA VAL A 57 -14.10 -8.61 -12.15
C VAL A 57 -15.33 -8.47 -13.05
N ASP A 58 -15.24 -7.74 -14.16
CA ASP A 58 -16.34 -7.63 -15.15
C ASP A 58 -16.68 -8.99 -15.79
N GLU A 59 -15.69 -9.87 -16.00
CA GLU A 59 -15.92 -11.26 -16.42
C GLU A 59 -16.70 -12.06 -15.35
N HIS A 60 -16.35 -11.89 -14.09
CA HIS A 60 -17.08 -12.51 -12.98
C HIS A 60 -18.54 -12.02 -12.91
N MET A 61 -18.76 -10.69 -13.02
CA MET A 61 -20.10 -10.11 -13.02
C MET A 61 -20.95 -10.57 -14.22
N ALA A 62 -20.30 -10.91 -15.33
CA ALA A 62 -20.94 -11.53 -16.50
C ALA A 62 -21.22 -13.03 -16.32
N GLY A 63 -20.84 -13.63 -15.18
CA GLY A 63 -21.02 -15.05 -14.85
C GLY A 63 -19.90 -15.97 -15.36
N PHE A 64 -18.75 -15.40 -15.71
CA PHE A 64 -17.60 -16.14 -16.22
C PHE A 64 -16.34 -15.86 -15.35
N GLY A 65 -15.83 -16.90 -14.73
CA GLY A 65 -14.63 -16.77 -13.88
C GLY A 65 -14.95 -16.57 -12.40
N GLU A 66 -14.18 -17.22 -11.57
CA GLU A 66 -14.35 -17.25 -10.11
C GLU A 66 -13.04 -16.92 -9.37
N THR A 67 -11.91 -16.85 -10.10
CA THR A 67 -10.58 -16.63 -9.49
C THR A 67 -9.82 -15.56 -10.24
N ILE A 68 -9.15 -14.71 -9.45
CA ILE A 68 -8.20 -13.69 -9.91
C ILE A 68 -6.93 -13.83 -9.08
N GLU A 69 -5.77 -13.90 -9.72
CA GLU A 69 -4.48 -13.90 -9.04
C GLU A 69 -3.68 -12.66 -9.45
N VAL A 70 -3.16 -11.92 -8.47
CA VAL A 70 -2.33 -10.72 -8.67
C VAL A 70 -0.98 -10.97 -8.00
N SER A 71 0.10 -10.88 -8.77
CA SER A 71 1.47 -11.10 -8.26
C SER A 71 2.34 -9.88 -8.54
N ILE A 72 2.98 -9.34 -7.50
CA ILE A 72 4.01 -8.29 -7.59
C ILE A 72 5.36 -8.99 -7.61
N HIS A 73 6.06 -8.89 -8.73
CA HIS A 73 7.34 -9.54 -8.92
C HIS A 73 8.51 -8.72 -8.40
N ILE A 74 9.64 -9.40 -8.24
CA ILE A 74 10.84 -8.81 -7.65
C ILE A 74 11.46 -7.69 -8.49
N ASP A 75 11.25 -7.74 -9.81
CA ASP A 75 11.70 -6.70 -10.75
C ASP A 75 10.74 -5.51 -10.85
N GLY A 76 9.66 -5.52 -10.04
CA GLY A 76 8.62 -4.49 -10.04
C GLY A 76 7.58 -4.65 -11.16
N SER A 77 7.59 -5.74 -11.92
CA SER A 77 6.47 -6.08 -12.82
C SER A 77 5.29 -6.65 -12.03
N VAL A 78 4.09 -6.59 -12.61
CA VAL A 78 2.87 -7.12 -12.01
C VAL A 78 2.20 -8.05 -13.01
N THR A 79 1.76 -9.21 -12.52
CA THR A 79 0.94 -10.16 -13.28
C THR A 79 -0.47 -10.22 -12.69
N VAL A 80 -1.47 -10.18 -13.56
CA VAL A 80 -2.88 -10.44 -13.22
C VAL A 80 -3.37 -11.60 -14.07
N VAL A 81 -3.92 -12.62 -13.41
CA VAL A 81 -4.45 -13.83 -14.06
C VAL A 81 -5.91 -13.99 -13.68
N ASP A 82 -6.78 -14.25 -14.65
CA ASP A 82 -8.17 -14.65 -14.41
C ASP A 82 -8.51 -15.97 -15.10
N ASN A 83 -9.62 -16.58 -14.69
CA ASN A 83 -10.20 -17.75 -15.32
C ASN A 83 -11.52 -17.45 -16.06
N GLY A 84 -11.65 -16.24 -16.59
CA GLY A 84 -12.78 -15.77 -17.40
C GLY A 84 -12.86 -16.42 -18.80
N ARG A 85 -13.56 -15.76 -19.72
CA ARG A 85 -13.70 -16.25 -21.14
C ARG A 85 -12.42 -16.10 -21.96
N GLY A 86 -11.50 -15.25 -21.53
CA GLY A 86 -10.37 -14.78 -22.32
C GLY A 86 -10.77 -13.65 -23.28
N ILE A 87 -9.82 -12.75 -23.57
CA ILE A 87 -10.02 -11.69 -24.55
C ILE A 87 -10.20 -12.33 -25.94
N PRO A 88 -11.19 -11.90 -26.77
CA PRO A 88 -11.38 -12.47 -28.08
C PRO A 88 -10.15 -12.40 -28.99
N THR A 89 -9.77 -13.53 -29.61
CA THR A 89 -8.55 -13.64 -30.42
C THR A 89 -8.80 -13.48 -31.92
N GLY A 90 -10.10 -13.50 -32.33
CA GLY A 90 -10.51 -13.38 -33.73
C GLY A 90 -10.12 -12.05 -34.38
N MET A 91 -10.06 -12.03 -35.71
CA MET A 91 -9.74 -10.82 -36.48
C MET A 91 -10.90 -9.82 -36.46
N HIS A 92 -10.60 -8.58 -36.08
CA HIS A 92 -11.57 -7.48 -36.08
C HIS A 92 -11.87 -7.05 -37.51
N SER A 93 -13.14 -6.99 -37.88
CA SER A 93 -13.60 -6.80 -39.26
C SER A 93 -13.07 -5.53 -39.96
N THR A 94 -13.01 -4.41 -39.19
CA THR A 94 -12.61 -3.09 -39.73
C THR A 94 -11.12 -2.80 -39.52
N GLN A 95 -10.54 -3.20 -38.39
CA GLN A 95 -9.15 -2.84 -38.02
C GLN A 95 -8.10 -3.80 -38.59
N LYS A 96 -8.53 -4.96 -39.14
CA LYS A 96 -7.63 -6.01 -39.69
C LYS A 96 -6.52 -6.46 -38.76
N LYS A 97 -6.76 -6.38 -37.44
CA LYS A 97 -5.93 -6.82 -36.34
C LYS A 97 -6.75 -7.78 -35.48
N SER A 98 -6.09 -8.56 -34.61
CA SER A 98 -6.83 -9.38 -33.62
C SER A 98 -7.65 -8.47 -32.70
N ALA A 99 -8.82 -8.95 -32.24
CA ALA A 99 -9.63 -8.17 -31.29
C ALA A 99 -8.85 -7.85 -30.02
N ALA A 100 -7.98 -8.75 -29.56
CA ALA A 100 -7.07 -8.53 -28.44
C ALA A 100 -6.11 -7.36 -28.72
N GLU A 101 -5.46 -7.32 -29.90
CA GLU A 101 -4.56 -6.20 -30.25
C GLU A 101 -5.34 -4.87 -30.35
N VAL A 102 -6.56 -4.89 -30.88
CA VAL A 102 -7.41 -3.69 -30.94
C VAL A 102 -7.72 -3.19 -29.55
N ALA A 103 -8.11 -4.06 -28.61
CA ALA A 103 -8.41 -3.68 -27.22
C ALA A 103 -7.20 -3.06 -26.50
N LEU A 104 -5.97 -3.51 -26.80
CA LEU A 104 -4.76 -3.02 -26.17
C LEU A 104 -4.12 -1.81 -26.84
N THR A 105 -4.43 -1.52 -28.13
CA THR A 105 -3.75 -0.47 -28.90
C THR A 105 -4.66 0.66 -29.38
N VAL A 106 -5.97 0.52 -29.27
CA VAL A 106 -6.93 1.53 -29.74
C VAL A 106 -7.74 2.06 -28.56
N LEU A 107 -7.77 3.38 -28.38
CA LEU A 107 -8.60 4.03 -27.37
C LEU A 107 -10.08 3.93 -27.77
N HIS A 108 -10.95 3.84 -26.77
CA HIS A 108 -12.40 3.71 -26.96
C HIS A 108 -12.79 2.47 -27.79
N ALA A 109 -12.03 1.40 -27.65
CA ALA A 109 -12.32 0.09 -28.21
C ALA A 109 -12.65 -0.91 -27.09
N GLY A 110 -13.78 -1.60 -27.18
CA GLY A 110 -14.15 -2.62 -26.18
C GLY A 110 -15.56 -3.15 -26.39
N GLY A 111 -15.81 -4.37 -25.93
CA GLY A 111 -17.11 -5.04 -26.00
C GLY A 111 -18.14 -4.57 -24.97
N LYS A 112 -17.83 -3.51 -24.18
CA LYS A 112 -18.68 -2.99 -23.11
C LYS A 112 -19.56 -1.79 -23.55
N PHE A 113 -19.43 -1.34 -24.79
CA PHE A 113 -20.25 -0.23 -25.34
C PHE A 113 -21.63 -0.67 -25.81
N GLU A 114 -21.80 -1.92 -26.20
CA GLU A 114 -23.10 -2.45 -26.67
C GLU A 114 -23.73 -3.34 -25.60
N GLN A 115 -25.05 -3.25 -25.47
CA GLN A 115 -25.86 -4.03 -24.52
C GLN A 115 -25.97 -5.50 -24.98
N GLY A 116 -24.91 -6.28 -24.80
CA GLY A 116 -24.93 -7.68 -25.20
C GLY A 116 -24.09 -8.59 -24.31
N ALA A 117 -22.83 -8.25 -24.13
CA ALA A 117 -21.89 -9.08 -23.40
C ALA A 117 -21.83 -8.76 -21.91
N TYR A 118 -22.14 -7.51 -21.49
CA TYR A 118 -22.08 -7.04 -20.11
C TYR A 118 -23.29 -6.16 -19.79
N THR A 119 -24.06 -6.54 -18.76
CA THR A 119 -25.25 -5.78 -18.31
C THR A 119 -24.88 -4.62 -17.41
N VAL A 120 -23.84 -4.77 -16.60
CA VAL A 120 -23.25 -3.79 -15.70
C VAL A 120 -21.74 -3.99 -15.77
N SER A 121 -20.97 -2.91 -15.87
CA SER A 121 -19.52 -2.98 -15.82
C SER A 121 -18.94 -1.76 -15.09
N GLY A 122 -17.74 -1.92 -14.49
CA GLY A 122 -16.95 -0.82 -13.96
C GLY A 122 -16.19 -0.06 -15.04
N GLY A 123 -15.82 -0.75 -16.13
CA GLY A 123 -15.09 -0.22 -17.28
C GLY A 123 -16.01 0.43 -18.33
N LEU A 124 -16.26 1.74 -18.21
CA LEU A 124 -17.23 2.46 -19.05
C LEU A 124 -16.63 3.09 -20.31
N HIS A 125 -15.34 3.36 -20.34
CA HIS A 125 -14.71 4.20 -21.36
C HIS A 125 -13.96 3.41 -22.45
N GLY A 126 -13.76 2.09 -22.29
CA GLY A 126 -13.02 1.26 -23.24
C GLY A 126 -11.56 1.70 -23.43
N VAL A 127 -10.92 2.21 -22.37
CA VAL A 127 -9.56 2.72 -22.42
C VAL A 127 -8.63 2.06 -21.41
N GLY A 128 -9.12 1.36 -20.38
CA GLY A 128 -8.33 0.89 -19.26
C GLY A 128 -7.11 0.10 -19.66
N ILE A 129 -7.28 -1.04 -20.35
CA ILE A 129 -6.17 -1.92 -20.73
C ILE A 129 -5.23 -1.26 -21.75
N SER A 130 -5.72 -0.41 -22.64
CA SER A 130 -4.89 0.32 -23.61
C SER A 130 -4.06 1.41 -22.91
N VAL A 131 -4.57 2.02 -21.85
CA VAL A 131 -3.82 2.95 -20.97
C VAL A 131 -2.72 2.21 -20.22
N VAL A 132 -3.00 1.02 -19.64
CA VAL A 132 -1.97 0.19 -19.01
C VAL A 132 -0.85 -0.12 -20.00
N ASN A 133 -1.18 -0.57 -21.21
CA ASN A 133 -0.21 -0.84 -22.26
C ASN A 133 0.62 0.40 -22.62
N ALA A 134 -0.02 1.54 -22.82
CA ALA A 134 0.66 2.79 -23.18
C ALA A 134 1.65 3.27 -22.10
N LEU A 135 1.34 3.05 -20.81
CA LEU A 135 2.13 3.52 -19.68
C LEU A 135 3.11 2.47 -19.13
N SER A 136 3.19 1.31 -19.80
CA SER A 136 4.15 0.26 -19.47
C SER A 136 5.39 0.34 -20.35
N GLU A 137 6.55 0.01 -19.79
CA GLU A 137 7.78 -0.21 -20.53
C GLU A 137 7.60 -1.40 -21.49
N TRP A 138 7.02 -2.48 -20.96
CA TRP A 138 6.58 -3.64 -21.74
C TRP A 138 5.34 -4.27 -21.09
N LEU A 139 4.54 -4.94 -21.93
CA LEU A 139 3.39 -5.72 -21.51
C LEU A 139 3.37 -7.03 -22.29
N GLU A 140 3.15 -8.14 -21.59
CA GLU A 140 2.95 -9.48 -22.14
C GLU A 140 1.51 -9.91 -21.89
N LEU A 141 0.84 -10.33 -22.93
CA LEU A 141 -0.53 -10.85 -22.92
C LEU A 141 -0.51 -12.31 -23.29
N GLU A 142 -1.12 -13.14 -22.44
CA GLU A 142 -1.39 -14.55 -22.73
C GLU A 142 -2.88 -14.81 -22.58
N ILE A 143 -3.50 -15.48 -23.56
CA ILE A 143 -4.94 -15.76 -23.61
C ILE A 143 -5.13 -17.27 -23.76
N TRP A 144 -5.96 -17.84 -22.92
CA TRP A 144 -6.36 -19.23 -22.95
C TRP A 144 -7.81 -19.33 -23.42
N GLN A 145 -8.00 -19.66 -24.67
CA GLN A 145 -9.31 -19.72 -25.29
C GLN A 145 -9.40 -20.92 -26.25
N ASP A 146 -10.53 -21.63 -26.26
CA ASP A 146 -10.84 -22.74 -27.15
C ASP A 146 -9.77 -23.86 -27.20
N GLY A 147 -9.13 -24.11 -26.04
CA GLY A 147 -8.10 -25.12 -25.92
C GLY A 147 -6.74 -24.71 -26.47
N GLN A 148 -6.55 -23.44 -26.80
CA GLN A 148 -5.33 -22.87 -27.37
C GLN A 148 -4.75 -21.77 -26.49
N VAL A 149 -3.43 -21.61 -26.57
CA VAL A 149 -2.68 -20.51 -25.94
C VAL A 149 -2.30 -19.52 -27.00
N PHE A 150 -2.61 -18.25 -26.76
CA PHE A 150 -2.23 -17.13 -27.62
C PHE A 150 -1.36 -16.16 -26.84
N GLU A 151 -0.26 -15.72 -27.43
CA GLU A 151 0.68 -14.77 -26.81
C GLU A 151 0.90 -13.54 -27.71
N GLN A 152 1.03 -12.38 -27.06
CA GLN A 152 1.45 -11.15 -27.73
C GLN A 152 2.22 -10.26 -26.76
N ARG A 153 3.29 -9.64 -27.24
CA ARG A 153 4.10 -8.70 -26.47
C ARG A 153 3.98 -7.29 -27.03
N TYR A 154 4.04 -6.33 -26.14
CA TYR A 154 3.95 -4.90 -26.42
C TYR A 154 5.11 -4.16 -25.74
N GLU A 155 5.55 -3.07 -26.36
CA GLU A 155 6.53 -2.16 -25.80
C GLU A 155 6.02 -0.73 -25.96
N ARG A 156 5.84 -0.03 -24.81
CA ARG A 156 5.30 1.34 -24.75
C ARG A 156 4.07 1.57 -25.62
N GLY A 157 3.11 0.66 -25.53
CA GLY A 157 1.83 0.73 -26.23
C GLY A 157 1.85 0.16 -27.66
N LYS A 158 2.98 -0.25 -28.20
CA LYS A 158 3.10 -0.78 -29.57
C LYS A 158 3.30 -2.29 -29.56
N SER A 159 2.57 -3.03 -30.39
CA SER A 159 2.79 -4.47 -30.55
C SER A 159 4.14 -4.74 -31.20
N THR A 160 4.89 -5.69 -30.62
CA THR A 160 6.21 -6.10 -31.19
C THR A 160 6.03 -7.14 -32.30
N ALA A 161 4.95 -7.91 -32.26
CA ALA A 161 4.58 -8.91 -33.24
C ALA A 161 3.04 -9.12 -33.21
N PRO A 162 2.43 -9.69 -34.25
CA PRO A 162 1.02 -10.09 -34.24
C PRO A 162 0.75 -11.14 -33.17
N LEU A 163 -0.53 -11.23 -32.72
CA LEU A 163 -0.99 -12.29 -31.82
C LEU A 163 -0.69 -13.67 -32.43
N LYS A 164 0.02 -14.51 -31.68
CA LYS A 164 0.46 -15.83 -32.14
C LYS A 164 -0.10 -16.92 -31.26
N MET A 165 -0.61 -17.99 -31.88
CA MET A 165 -0.91 -19.23 -31.17
C MET A 165 0.42 -19.94 -30.85
N THR A 166 0.63 -20.22 -29.56
CA THR A 166 1.91 -20.79 -29.07
C THR A 166 1.76 -22.18 -28.48
N GLY A 167 0.55 -22.60 -28.12
CA GLY A 167 0.37 -23.90 -27.49
C GLY A 167 -1.09 -24.37 -27.43
N LYS A 168 -1.29 -25.48 -26.67
CA LYS A 168 -2.61 -26.03 -26.32
C LYS A 168 -2.74 -26.08 -24.81
N THR A 169 -3.91 -25.73 -24.29
CA THR A 169 -4.15 -25.70 -22.85
C THR A 169 -5.55 -26.20 -22.50
N LYS A 170 -5.71 -26.64 -21.24
CA LYS A 170 -7.04 -26.89 -20.64
C LYS A 170 -7.54 -25.69 -19.83
N ARG A 171 -6.68 -24.69 -19.62
CA ARG A 171 -7.03 -23.44 -18.94
C ARG A 171 -7.93 -22.59 -19.80
N ARG A 172 -8.64 -21.68 -19.15
CA ARG A 172 -9.43 -20.63 -19.78
C ARG A 172 -9.16 -19.32 -19.01
N GLY A 173 -9.11 -18.21 -19.72
CA GLY A 173 -8.92 -16.90 -19.09
C GLY A 173 -7.88 -16.03 -19.79
N THR A 174 -7.41 -15.03 -19.06
CA THR A 174 -6.40 -14.09 -19.53
C THR A 174 -5.31 -13.91 -18.49
N MET A 175 -4.06 -13.79 -18.94
CA MET A 175 -2.93 -13.35 -18.13
C MET A 175 -2.35 -12.08 -18.76
N VAL A 176 -2.20 -11.06 -17.93
CA VAL A 176 -1.55 -9.80 -18.30
C VAL A 176 -0.38 -9.57 -17.37
N THR A 177 0.82 -9.52 -17.90
CA THR A 177 2.03 -9.13 -17.15
C THR A 177 2.54 -7.81 -17.71
N PHE A 178 2.77 -6.82 -16.85
CA PHE A 178 3.24 -5.52 -17.29
C PHE A 178 4.28 -4.94 -16.34
N LYS A 179 5.16 -4.11 -16.87
CA LYS A 179 6.14 -3.33 -16.12
C LYS A 179 5.92 -1.85 -16.38
N SER A 180 5.64 -1.08 -15.35
CA SER A 180 5.42 0.35 -15.45
C SER A 180 6.66 1.08 -15.97
N ASP A 181 6.46 2.10 -16.84
CA ASP A 181 7.56 2.82 -17.48
C ASP A 181 8.14 3.89 -16.53
N ALA A 182 9.43 3.74 -16.18
CA ALA A 182 10.18 4.69 -15.36
C ALA A 182 10.29 6.12 -15.98
N GLN A 183 10.01 6.27 -17.26
CA GLN A 183 9.95 7.59 -17.92
C GLN A 183 8.66 8.35 -17.60
N ILE A 184 7.64 7.69 -17.07
CA ILE A 184 6.31 8.25 -16.79
C ILE A 184 6.08 8.42 -15.30
N PHE A 185 6.41 7.39 -14.50
CA PHE A 185 6.06 7.34 -13.09
C PHE A 185 7.19 7.87 -12.19
N GLU A 186 6.81 8.62 -11.17
CA GLU A 186 7.72 9.14 -10.14
C GLU A 186 8.27 8.02 -9.23
N THR A 187 7.52 6.94 -9.10
CA THR A 187 7.87 5.73 -8.36
C THR A 187 7.40 4.50 -9.11
N LEU A 188 8.13 3.38 -8.94
CA LEU A 188 7.76 2.07 -9.50
C LEU A 188 7.47 1.06 -8.38
N ASP A 189 7.39 1.53 -7.14
CA ASP A 189 7.19 0.67 -5.98
C ASP A 189 5.71 0.52 -5.65
N PHE A 190 5.16 -0.66 -5.96
CA PHE A 190 3.79 -1.01 -5.62
C PHE A 190 3.64 -1.30 -4.13
N SER A 191 2.65 -0.71 -3.48
CA SER A 191 2.29 -1.01 -2.09
C SER A 191 1.37 -2.23 -2.04
N PHE A 192 1.81 -3.29 -1.32
CA PHE A 192 0.98 -4.46 -1.09
C PHE A 192 -0.33 -4.09 -0.37
N ASP A 193 -0.24 -3.21 0.63
CA ASP A 193 -1.38 -2.88 1.49
C ASP A 193 -2.44 -2.08 0.73
N VAL A 194 -2.02 -1.17 -0.15
CA VAL A 194 -2.93 -0.42 -1.05
C VAL A 194 -3.66 -1.36 -2.01
N LEU A 195 -2.94 -2.32 -2.61
CA LEU A 195 -3.57 -3.32 -3.47
C LEU A 195 -4.49 -4.26 -2.67
N ALA A 196 -4.04 -4.74 -1.51
CA ALA A 196 -4.81 -5.63 -0.65
C ALA A 196 -6.15 -5.02 -0.23
N GLN A 197 -6.18 -3.73 0.11
CA GLN A 197 -7.41 -3.01 0.41
C GLN A 197 -8.40 -3.08 -0.76
N ARG A 198 -7.97 -2.66 -1.94
CA ARG A 198 -8.83 -2.62 -3.12
C ARG A 198 -9.33 -4.02 -3.52
N LEU A 199 -8.45 -5.01 -3.50
CA LEU A 199 -8.80 -6.39 -3.84
C LEU A 199 -9.76 -7.02 -2.82
N ARG A 200 -9.60 -6.71 -1.55
CA ARG A 200 -10.52 -7.10 -0.47
C ARG A 200 -11.91 -6.49 -0.69
N GLU A 201 -12.00 -5.18 -0.96
CA GLU A 201 -13.27 -4.51 -1.28
C GLU A 201 -13.96 -5.20 -2.47
N LEU A 202 -13.23 -5.48 -3.55
CA LEU A 202 -13.78 -6.17 -4.73
C LEU A 202 -14.29 -7.57 -4.41
N ALA A 203 -13.59 -8.33 -3.57
CA ALA A 203 -14.01 -9.65 -3.16
C ALA A 203 -15.29 -9.62 -2.27
N PHE A 204 -15.46 -8.59 -1.42
CA PHE A 204 -16.69 -8.38 -0.67
C PHE A 204 -17.86 -7.95 -1.55
N LEU A 205 -17.63 -7.09 -2.54
CA LEU A 205 -18.67 -6.60 -3.44
C LEU A 205 -19.14 -7.65 -4.46
N ASN A 206 -18.31 -8.67 -4.72
CA ASN A 206 -18.57 -9.71 -5.71
C ASN A 206 -18.61 -11.08 -5.02
N LYS A 207 -19.80 -11.45 -4.58
CA LYS A 207 -20.05 -12.67 -3.82
C LYS A 207 -19.53 -13.93 -4.54
N GLY A 208 -18.62 -14.66 -3.89
CA GLY A 208 -18.07 -15.91 -4.42
C GLY A 208 -16.77 -15.77 -5.21
N LEU A 209 -16.38 -14.55 -5.59
CA LEU A 209 -15.10 -14.28 -6.24
C LEU A 209 -13.94 -14.52 -5.25
N GLU A 210 -12.92 -15.25 -5.71
CA GLU A 210 -11.67 -15.44 -4.98
C GLU A 210 -10.57 -14.61 -5.64
N ILE A 211 -9.94 -13.73 -4.86
CA ILE A 211 -8.82 -12.92 -5.30
C ILE A 211 -7.60 -13.25 -4.43
N THR A 212 -6.48 -13.62 -5.06
CA THR A 212 -5.21 -13.86 -4.37
C THR A 212 -4.24 -12.75 -4.73
N LEU A 213 -3.61 -12.14 -3.71
CA LEU A 213 -2.53 -11.17 -3.88
C LEU A 213 -1.22 -11.75 -3.33
N LYS A 214 -0.15 -11.69 -4.14
CA LYS A 214 1.19 -12.15 -3.78
C LYS A 214 2.20 -11.01 -3.94
N ASP A 215 3.09 -10.83 -2.97
CA ASP A 215 4.25 -9.93 -3.06
C ASP A 215 5.53 -10.77 -2.93
N GLU A 216 6.14 -11.03 -4.07
CA GLU A 216 7.36 -11.84 -4.18
C GLU A 216 8.62 -11.04 -3.82
N ARG A 217 8.50 -9.73 -3.58
CA ARG A 217 9.62 -8.87 -3.12
C ARG A 217 9.91 -9.05 -1.62
N LYS A 218 8.98 -9.65 -0.87
CA LYS A 218 9.08 -9.85 0.59
C LYS A 218 9.58 -11.24 0.94
N GLU A 219 10.20 -11.37 2.11
CA GLU A 219 10.62 -12.66 2.64
C GLU A 219 10.09 -12.81 4.09
N PRO A 220 9.27 -13.83 4.35
CA PRO A 220 8.65 -14.74 3.36
C PRO A 220 7.74 -14.02 2.37
N VAL A 221 7.42 -14.64 1.22
CA VAL A 221 6.45 -14.11 0.25
C VAL A 221 5.17 -13.77 0.99
N LYS A 222 4.73 -12.52 0.89
CA LYS A 222 3.50 -12.06 1.51
C LYS A 222 2.35 -12.44 0.59
N GLU A 223 1.49 -13.37 1.03
CA GLU A 223 0.33 -13.83 0.28
C GLU A 223 -0.94 -13.63 1.10
N GLN A 224 -2.00 -13.13 0.44
CA GLN A 224 -3.31 -12.97 1.06
C GLN A 224 -4.40 -13.38 0.07
N VAL A 225 -5.35 -14.19 0.55
CA VAL A 225 -6.50 -14.68 -0.23
C VAL A 225 -7.76 -14.02 0.29
N PHE A 226 -8.54 -13.45 -0.60
CA PHE A 226 -9.82 -12.78 -0.31
C PHE A 226 -10.94 -13.59 -0.95
N LYS A 227 -11.84 -14.16 -0.13
CA LYS A 227 -13.02 -14.90 -0.59
C LYS A 227 -14.15 -14.79 0.43
N TYR A 228 -15.24 -14.13 0.08
CA TYR A 228 -16.33 -13.83 0.99
C TYR A 228 -17.68 -14.28 0.42
N LYS A 229 -18.28 -15.29 1.06
CA LYS A 229 -19.57 -15.86 0.61
C LYS A 229 -20.77 -14.99 0.97
N GLY A 230 -20.66 -14.17 2.00
CA GLY A 230 -21.74 -13.30 2.49
C GLY A 230 -21.84 -11.94 1.78
N GLY A 231 -20.89 -11.62 0.87
CA GLY A 231 -20.91 -10.34 0.15
C GLY A 231 -20.75 -9.15 1.10
N ILE A 232 -21.53 -8.08 0.89
CA ILE A 232 -21.42 -6.85 1.71
C ILE A 232 -21.86 -7.04 3.17
N VAL A 233 -22.61 -8.10 3.50
CA VAL A 233 -22.88 -8.47 4.90
C VAL A 233 -21.60 -8.88 5.59
N SER A 234 -20.81 -9.77 4.96
CA SER A 234 -19.49 -10.15 5.48
C SER A 234 -18.52 -8.98 5.52
N PHE A 235 -18.69 -7.98 4.65
CA PHE A 235 -17.89 -6.76 4.72
C PHE A 235 -18.19 -5.97 6.01
N VAL A 236 -19.47 -5.77 6.35
CA VAL A 236 -19.87 -5.10 7.60
C VAL A 236 -19.44 -5.90 8.82
N GLU A 237 -19.57 -7.23 8.80
CA GLU A 237 -19.08 -8.11 9.86
C GLU A 237 -17.57 -7.98 10.05
N HIS A 238 -16.80 -7.97 8.97
CA HIS A 238 -15.35 -7.78 9.00
C HIS A 238 -14.94 -6.42 9.59
N LEU A 239 -15.59 -5.33 9.17
CA LEU A 239 -15.35 -3.99 9.70
C LEU A 239 -15.69 -3.86 11.20
N ASN A 240 -16.52 -4.75 11.71
CA ASN A 240 -16.94 -4.79 13.11
C ASN A 240 -16.29 -5.94 13.90
N GLU A 241 -15.38 -6.71 13.32
CA GLU A 241 -14.77 -7.89 13.96
C GLU A 241 -14.10 -7.57 15.30
N ALA A 242 -13.49 -6.39 15.41
CA ALA A 242 -12.86 -5.92 16.64
C ALA A 242 -13.75 -5.03 17.52
N LYS A 243 -15.07 -4.95 17.25
CA LYS A 243 -16.05 -4.12 17.95
C LYS A 243 -17.18 -4.99 18.50
N VAL A 244 -17.90 -4.49 19.51
CA VAL A 244 -19.07 -5.20 20.05
C VAL A 244 -20.33 -4.78 19.28
N PRO A 245 -20.90 -5.65 18.43
CA PRO A 245 -22.10 -5.32 17.68
C PRO A 245 -23.35 -5.30 18.56
N LEU A 246 -24.22 -4.34 18.38
CA LEU A 246 -25.50 -4.22 19.10
C LEU A 246 -26.59 -5.16 18.56
N HIS A 247 -26.47 -5.60 17.32
CA HIS A 247 -27.38 -6.47 16.60
C HIS A 247 -26.68 -7.17 15.44
N LYS A 248 -27.30 -8.15 14.81
CA LYS A 248 -26.84 -8.75 13.55
C LYS A 248 -26.92 -7.73 12.41
N PRO A 249 -26.09 -7.83 11.35
CA PRO A 249 -26.21 -6.94 10.21
C PRO A 249 -27.62 -6.90 9.63
N ILE A 250 -28.11 -5.70 9.35
CA ILE A 250 -29.35 -5.47 8.62
C ILE A 250 -28.99 -5.40 7.15
N TYR A 251 -29.61 -6.23 6.33
CA TYR A 251 -29.38 -6.29 4.89
C TYR A 251 -30.63 -5.90 4.11
N VAL A 252 -30.45 -5.02 3.15
CA VAL A 252 -31.50 -4.56 2.24
C VAL A 252 -31.03 -4.75 0.81
N GLN A 253 -31.81 -5.42 0.01
CA GLN A 253 -31.58 -5.56 -1.45
C GLN A 253 -32.85 -5.13 -2.19
N VAL A 254 -32.68 -4.27 -3.18
CA VAL A 254 -33.77 -3.83 -4.06
C VAL A 254 -33.30 -3.86 -5.49
N GLU A 255 -34.03 -4.59 -6.32
CA GLU A 255 -33.79 -4.69 -7.76
C GLU A 255 -34.83 -3.88 -8.53
N LYS A 256 -34.37 -2.97 -9.36
CA LYS A 256 -35.18 -2.22 -10.32
C LYS A 256 -34.59 -2.36 -11.73
N PRO A 257 -35.36 -2.15 -12.79
CA PRO A 257 -34.86 -2.37 -14.16
C PRO A 257 -33.54 -1.66 -14.51
N GLU A 258 -33.27 -0.53 -13.87
CA GLU A 258 -32.13 0.32 -14.18
C GLU A 258 -31.02 0.29 -13.10
N MET A 259 -31.32 -0.31 -11.92
CA MET A 259 -30.41 -0.27 -10.80
C MET A 259 -30.65 -1.42 -9.82
N VAL A 260 -29.57 -2.00 -9.31
CA VAL A 260 -29.58 -2.88 -8.14
C VAL A 260 -28.97 -2.11 -6.97
N LEU A 261 -29.69 -2.06 -5.84
CA LEU A 261 -29.25 -1.49 -4.57
C LEU A 261 -29.02 -2.62 -3.59
N GLU A 262 -27.87 -2.62 -2.96
CA GLU A 262 -27.55 -3.44 -1.80
C GLU A 262 -27.04 -2.54 -0.67
N VAL A 263 -27.61 -2.70 0.52
CA VAL A 263 -27.18 -2.01 1.73
C VAL A 263 -27.02 -3.02 2.85
N ALA A 264 -25.88 -3.00 3.50
CA ALA A 264 -25.68 -3.71 4.76
C ALA A 264 -25.29 -2.70 5.84
N LEU A 265 -25.88 -2.78 7.03
CA LEU A 265 -25.58 -1.89 8.13
C LEU A 265 -25.63 -2.58 9.48
N GLN A 266 -24.81 -2.13 10.43
CA GLN A 266 -24.76 -2.66 11.79
C GLN A 266 -24.27 -1.57 12.74
N TYR A 267 -24.92 -1.46 13.90
CA TYR A 267 -24.45 -0.60 14.98
C TYR A 267 -23.56 -1.38 15.94
N ASN A 268 -22.57 -0.71 16.47
CA ASN A 268 -21.62 -1.24 17.45
C ASN A 268 -21.45 -0.26 18.63
N ASP A 269 -20.65 -0.62 19.61
CA ASP A 269 -20.42 0.16 20.83
C ASP A 269 -19.46 1.33 20.65
N SER A 270 -18.73 1.43 19.51
CA SER A 270 -17.78 2.50 19.23
C SER A 270 -18.45 3.85 18.98
N TYR A 271 -17.67 4.91 18.94
CA TYR A 271 -18.15 6.28 18.66
C TYR A 271 -17.88 6.71 17.21
N ALA A 272 -17.21 5.86 16.43
CA ALA A 272 -16.86 6.15 15.03
C ALA A 272 -18.02 5.83 14.07
N GLU A 273 -18.12 6.62 13.00
CA GLU A 273 -18.96 6.37 11.83
C GLU A 273 -18.12 5.77 10.73
N ASN A 274 -18.45 4.59 10.22
CA ASN A 274 -17.78 3.89 9.14
C ASN A 274 -18.75 3.66 7.99
N LEU A 275 -18.76 4.57 7.02
CA LEU A 275 -19.63 4.51 5.84
C LEU A 275 -18.81 4.30 4.58
N PHE A 276 -19.10 3.22 3.87
CA PHE A 276 -18.50 2.90 2.57
C PHE A 276 -19.57 2.93 1.49
N SER A 277 -19.27 3.63 0.40
CA SER A 277 -20.21 3.74 -0.71
C SER A 277 -19.55 3.36 -2.04
N PHE A 278 -20.28 2.55 -2.82
CA PHE A 278 -19.80 2.01 -4.07
C PHE A 278 -20.83 2.20 -5.19
N ALA A 279 -20.34 2.48 -6.39
CA ALA A 279 -21.12 2.48 -7.61
C ALA A 279 -20.41 1.62 -8.66
N ASN A 280 -21.06 0.56 -9.16
CA ASN A 280 -20.48 -0.43 -10.08
C ASN A 280 -19.11 -0.94 -9.60
N ASN A 281 -19.03 -1.35 -8.34
CA ASN A 281 -17.81 -1.80 -7.64
C ASN A 281 -16.72 -0.73 -7.44
N ILE A 282 -16.93 0.51 -7.85
CA ILE A 282 -15.99 1.61 -7.68
C ILE A 282 -16.27 2.31 -6.36
N ASN A 283 -15.23 2.48 -5.53
CA ASN A 283 -15.33 3.20 -4.26
C ASN A 283 -15.52 4.70 -4.52
N THR A 284 -16.68 5.24 -4.12
CA THR A 284 -17.00 6.66 -4.25
C THR A 284 -16.57 7.40 -3.00
N LYS A 285 -15.27 7.68 -2.89
CA LYS A 285 -14.65 8.30 -1.69
C LYS A 285 -15.27 9.64 -1.31
N GLU A 286 -15.76 10.40 -2.27
CA GLU A 286 -16.46 11.67 -2.06
C GLU A 286 -17.99 11.49 -1.95
N GLY A 287 -18.45 10.23 -1.87
CA GLY A 287 -19.86 9.87 -1.77
C GLY A 287 -20.61 10.02 -3.09
N GLY A 288 -21.78 10.63 -3.04
CA GLY A 288 -22.66 10.82 -4.18
C GLY A 288 -24.12 10.69 -3.81
N THR A 289 -24.99 10.71 -4.80
CA THR A 289 -26.46 10.72 -4.64
C THR A 289 -26.97 9.52 -3.85
N HIS A 290 -26.38 8.33 -4.02
CA HIS A 290 -26.75 7.10 -3.29
C HIS A 290 -26.45 7.22 -1.79
N LEU A 291 -25.27 7.77 -1.41
CA LEU A 291 -24.91 7.97 -0.01
C LEU A 291 -25.77 9.06 0.65
N VAL A 292 -26.06 10.16 -0.07
CA VAL A 292 -26.95 11.22 0.40
C VAL A 292 -28.37 10.66 0.65
N GLY A 293 -28.89 9.84 -0.26
CA GLY A 293 -30.18 9.16 -0.10
C GLY A 293 -30.22 8.25 1.12
N PHE A 294 -29.16 7.46 1.34
CA PHE A 294 -29.03 6.59 2.51
C PHE A 294 -29.01 7.37 3.83
N LYS A 295 -28.17 8.41 3.93
CA LYS A 295 -28.06 9.25 5.14
C LYS A 295 -29.40 9.92 5.50
N ALA A 296 -30.11 10.44 4.49
CA ALA A 296 -31.43 11.07 4.67
C ALA A 296 -32.49 10.07 5.14
N ALA A 297 -32.54 8.87 4.52
CA ALA A 297 -33.46 7.81 4.90
C ALA A 297 -33.22 7.35 6.34
N LEU A 298 -31.97 7.07 6.70
CA LEU A 298 -31.60 6.60 8.04
C LEU A 298 -32.05 7.58 9.12
N THR A 299 -31.73 8.85 8.96
CA THR A 299 -32.10 9.91 9.90
C THR A 299 -33.62 10.04 10.03
N ARG A 300 -34.33 10.01 8.91
CA ARG A 300 -35.81 10.11 8.89
C ARG A 300 -36.45 8.92 9.55
N THR A 301 -36.08 7.70 9.19
CA THR A 301 -36.70 6.47 9.74
C THR A 301 -36.50 6.38 11.25
N ILE A 302 -35.30 6.65 11.76
CA ILE A 302 -34.99 6.62 13.18
C ILE A 302 -35.81 7.65 13.95
N ASN A 303 -35.88 8.90 13.49
CA ASN A 303 -36.70 9.93 14.13
C ASN A 303 -38.19 9.60 14.07
N THR A 304 -38.72 9.09 12.96
CA THR A 304 -40.12 8.70 12.81
C THR A 304 -40.46 7.59 13.79
N TYR A 305 -39.66 6.53 13.87
CA TYR A 305 -39.89 5.43 14.79
C TYR A 305 -39.77 5.86 16.26
N ALA A 306 -38.76 6.69 16.57
CA ALA A 306 -38.54 7.20 17.93
C ALA A 306 -39.73 8.05 18.43
N ASN A 307 -40.29 8.91 17.54
CA ASN A 307 -41.48 9.72 17.88
C ASN A 307 -42.73 8.87 17.98
N ALA A 308 -42.98 7.92 17.07
CA ALA A 308 -44.17 7.05 17.08
C ALA A 308 -44.25 6.15 18.32
N ASN A 309 -43.10 5.82 18.91
CA ASN A 309 -43.01 4.95 20.08
C ASN A 309 -42.66 5.68 21.40
N ASP A 310 -42.78 7.02 21.45
CA ASP A 310 -42.52 7.86 22.64
C ASP A 310 -41.12 7.63 23.27
N LEU A 311 -40.11 7.31 22.46
CA LEU A 311 -38.75 7.07 22.92
C LEU A 311 -37.96 8.36 23.18
N LEU A 312 -38.37 9.47 22.57
CA LEU A 312 -37.80 10.81 22.82
C LEU A 312 -38.58 11.48 23.97
N LYS A 313 -37.85 12.02 24.95
CA LYS A 313 -38.46 12.82 26.01
C LYS A 313 -38.94 14.17 25.42
N LYS A 314 -40.02 14.75 26.02
CA LYS A 314 -40.64 16.02 25.55
C LYS A 314 -39.68 17.20 25.40
N ASP A 315 -38.55 17.18 26.12
CA ASP A 315 -37.52 18.23 26.09
C ASP A 315 -36.29 17.87 25.17
N THR A 316 -36.36 16.74 24.46
CA THR A 316 -35.26 16.33 23.56
C THR A 316 -35.56 16.85 22.16
N GLU A 317 -34.67 17.72 21.64
CA GLU A 317 -34.68 18.08 20.22
C GLU A 317 -34.61 16.79 19.36
N SER A 318 -35.08 16.87 18.10
CA SER A 318 -34.92 15.75 17.14
C SER A 318 -33.45 15.33 17.01
N LEU A 319 -33.23 14.03 16.84
CA LEU A 319 -31.89 13.47 16.63
C LEU A 319 -31.32 14.00 15.29
N THR A 320 -30.10 14.51 15.33
CA THR A 320 -29.40 14.95 14.11
C THR A 320 -28.83 13.76 13.35
N GLY A 321 -28.44 13.96 12.08
CA GLY A 321 -27.79 12.94 11.30
C GLY A 321 -26.52 12.38 11.97
N ASP A 322 -25.74 13.24 12.62
CA ASP A 322 -24.50 12.84 13.32
C ASP A 322 -24.81 11.96 14.54
N ASP A 323 -25.86 12.27 15.32
CA ASP A 323 -26.28 11.45 16.47
C ASP A 323 -26.72 10.05 16.03
N VAL A 324 -27.42 9.99 14.91
CA VAL A 324 -27.94 8.74 14.33
C VAL A 324 -26.83 7.87 13.76
N ARG A 325 -25.73 8.44 13.30
CA ARG A 325 -24.61 7.71 12.68
C ARG A 325 -23.48 7.34 13.64
N GLU A 326 -23.56 7.76 14.92
CA GLU A 326 -22.56 7.35 15.91
C GLU A 326 -22.58 5.83 16.12
N GLY A 327 -21.43 5.17 15.97
CA GLY A 327 -21.28 3.71 16.07
C GLY A 327 -21.90 2.93 14.92
N LEU A 328 -22.22 3.58 13.80
CA LEU A 328 -22.73 2.94 12.60
C LEU A 328 -21.59 2.47 11.69
N THR A 329 -21.64 1.22 11.30
CA THR A 329 -20.90 0.68 10.16
C THR A 329 -21.90 0.32 9.06
N ALA A 330 -21.73 0.89 7.85
CA ALA A 330 -22.60 0.58 6.73
C ALA A 330 -21.86 0.56 5.39
N VAL A 331 -22.29 -0.32 4.50
CA VAL A 331 -21.85 -0.43 3.12
C VAL A 331 -23.06 -0.23 2.21
N VAL A 332 -22.96 0.76 1.31
CA VAL A 332 -23.99 1.09 0.33
C VAL A 332 -23.43 0.82 -1.06
N SER A 333 -23.96 -0.15 -1.76
CA SER A 333 -23.53 -0.54 -3.11
C SER A 333 -24.68 -0.38 -4.09
N VAL A 334 -24.43 0.37 -5.17
CA VAL A 334 -25.38 0.49 -6.27
C VAL A 334 -24.75 0.00 -7.57
N LYS A 335 -25.51 -0.82 -8.33
CA LYS A 335 -25.14 -1.22 -9.69
C LYS A 335 -26.08 -0.50 -10.64
N VAL A 336 -25.58 0.48 -11.40
CA VAL A 336 -26.33 1.35 -12.30
C VAL A 336 -25.89 1.08 -13.71
N ARG A 337 -26.84 0.96 -14.66
CA ARG A 337 -26.51 0.69 -16.08
C ARG A 337 -25.70 1.82 -16.72
N ASN A 338 -26.08 3.07 -16.45
CA ASN A 338 -25.44 4.26 -17.02
C ASN A 338 -24.98 5.20 -15.89
N PRO A 339 -23.92 4.87 -15.16
CA PRO A 339 -23.47 5.71 -14.06
C PRO A 339 -22.82 6.99 -14.56
N GLN A 340 -23.17 8.10 -13.94
CA GLN A 340 -22.58 9.42 -14.18
C GLN A 340 -21.70 9.78 -13.00
N PHE A 341 -20.39 9.95 -13.23
CA PHE A 341 -19.44 10.34 -12.19
C PHE A 341 -18.95 11.76 -12.38
N GLU A 342 -18.69 12.45 -11.26
CA GLU A 342 -17.97 13.69 -11.28
C GLU A 342 -16.46 13.41 -11.43
N GLY A 343 -15.90 13.67 -12.63
CA GLY A 343 -14.49 13.49 -12.94
C GLY A 343 -14.05 12.07 -13.32
N GLN A 344 -12.82 11.96 -13.83
CA GLN A 344 -12.22 10.72 -14.33
C GLN A 344 -11.92 9.71 -13.23
N THR A 345 -11.61 10.17 -12.03
CA THR A 345 -11.33 9.30 -10.86
C THR A 345 -12.56 8.61 -10.31
N LYS A 346 -13.76 8.92 -10.84
CA LYS A 346 -15.05 8.31 -10.47
C LYS A 346 -15.35 8.40 -8.95
N ALA A 347 -14.82 9.43 -8.28
CA ALA A 347 -14.88 9.56 -6.82
C ALA A 347 -16.28 9.86 -6.28
N LYS A 348 -17.20 10.40 -7.12
CA LYS A 348 -18.54 10.81 -6.70
C LYS A 348 -19.58 10.47 -7.76
N LEU A 349 -20.68 9.80 -7.35
CA LEU A 349 -21.81 9.47 -8.23
C LEU A 349 -22.76 10.68 -8.35
N GLY A 350 -23.07 11.07 -9.59
CA GLY A 350 -23.89 12.24 -9.91
C GLY A 350 -25.34 11.97 -10.28
N ASN A 351 -25.73 10.72 -10.57
CA ASN A 351 -27.08 10.34 -10.99
C ASN A 351 -28.17 10.84 -10.02
N SER A 352 -28.94 11.86 -10.37
CA SER A 352 -29.92 12.51 -9.46
C SER A 352 -31.06 11.59 -9.05
N GLU A 353 -31.52 10.72 -9.93
CA GLU A 353 -32.59 9.75 -9.72
C GLU A 353 -32.25 8.70 -8.64
N VAL A 354 -30.98 8.36 -8.47
CA VAL A 354 -30.51 7.37 -7.52
C VAL A 354 -30.82 7.79 -6.08
N LYS A 355 -30.72 9.09 -5.76
CA LYS A 355 -31.02 9.58 -4.40
C LYS A 355 -32.41 9.18 -3.93
N GLY A 356 -33.43 9.49 -4.73
CA GLY A 356 -34.84 9.21 -4.35
C GLY A 356 -35.14 7.72 -4.27
N ILE A 357 -34.53 6.91 -5.16
CA ILE A 357 -34.70 5.45 -5.16
C ILE A 357 -34.11 4.85 -3.88
N VAL A 358 -32.87 5.23 -3.52
CA VAL A 358 -32.20 4.74 -2.30
C VAL A 358 -32.95 5.21 -1.07
N GLU A 359 -33.35 6.48 -1.02
CA GLU A 359 -34.08 7.04 0.11
C GLU A 359 -35.39 6.28 0.39
N SER A 360 -36.22 6.04 -0.63
CA SER A 360 -37.45 5.28 -0.48
C SER A 360 -37.19 3.84 -0.05
N ALA A 361 -36.28 3.15 -0.75
CA ALA A 361 -35.98 1.74 -0.50
C ALA A 361 -35.47 1.51 0.94
N VAL A 362 -34.60 2.37 1.43
CA VAL A 362 -34.05 2.25 2.78
C VAL A 362 -35.09 2.63 3.84
N ASN A 363 -35.92 3.68 3.63
CA ASN A 363 -37.00 4.02 4.53
C ASN A 363 -37.98 2.85 4.73
N ASP A 364 -38.44 2.26 3.63
CA ASP A 364 -39.45 1.18 3.67
C ASP A 364 -38.86 -0.07 4.36
N ALA A 365 -37.64 -0.49 3.92
CA ALA A 365 -37.03 -1.69 4.46
C ALA A 365 -36.63 -1.55 5.94
N LEU A 366 -36.01 -0.43 6.30
CA LEU A 366 -35.58 -0.19 7.69
C LEU A 366 -36.77 0.07 8.62
N GLY A 367 -37.81 0.75 8.14
CA GLY A 367 -39.06 0.94 8.87
C GLY A 367 -39.70 -0.40 9.22
N THR A 368 -39.90 -1.26 8.22
CA THR A 368 -40.43 -2.63 8.43
C THR A 368 -39.56 -3.43 9.40
N TYR A 369 -38.23 -3.38 9.21
CA TYR A 369 -37.29 -4.09 10.07
C TYR A 369 -37.40 -3.65 11.55
N PHE A 370 -37.58 -2.36 11.83
CA PHE A 370 -37.73 -1.86 13.19
C PHE A 370 -39.06 -2.26 13.82
N GLU A 371 -40.15 -2.31 13.05
CA GLU A 371 -41.45 -2.83 13.51
C GLU A 371 -41.37 -4.31 13.86
N GLU A 372 -40.68 -5.11 13.05
CA GLU A 372 -40.47 -6.54 13.28
C GLU A 372 -39.47 -6.81 14.43
N ASN A 373 -38.52 -5.89 14.68
CA ASN A 373 -37.43 -6.05 15.63
C ASN A 373 -37.39 -4.90 16.66
N PRO A 374 -38.40 -4.68 17.49
CA PRO A 374 -38.49 -3.52 18.41
C PRO A 374 -37.37 -3.47 19.45
N THR A 375 -36.79 -4.62 19.80
CA THR A 375 -35.63 -4.69 20.70
C THR A 375 -34.38 -4.10 20.07
N VAL A 376 -34.14 -4.35 18.78
CA VAL A 376 -33.01 -3.78 18.02
C VAL A 376 -33.26 -2.29 17.83
N ALA A 377 -34.45 -1.89 17.42
CA ALA A 377 -34.81 -0.48 17.26
C ALA A 377 -34.53 0.34 18.52
N ARG A 378 -34.94 -0.17 19.72
CA ARG A 378 -34.66 0.49 21.02
C ARG A 378 -33.17 0.61 21.31
N LYS A 379 -32.34 -0.40 20.99
CA LYS A 379 -30.88 -0.33 21.16
C LYS A 379 -30.27 0.73 20.27
N VAL A 380 -30.64 0.76 19.00
CA VAL A 380 -30.11 1.73 18.01
C VAL A 380 -30.54 3.16 18.41
N ILE A 381 -31.80 3.37 18.73
CA ILE A 381 -32.31 4.69 19.15
C ILE A 381 -31.70 5.12 20.47
N GLY A 382 -31.56 4.17 21.43
CA GLY A 382 -30.87 4.44 22.70
C GLY A 382 -29.46 4.96 22.50
N LYS A 383 -28.69 4.36 21.59
CA LYS A 383 -27.33 4.83 21.22
C LYS A 383 -27.37 6.24 20.63
N ALA A 384 -28.31 6.51 19.73
CA ALA A 384 -28.43 7.86 19.12
C ALA A 384 -28.85 8.92 20.18
N ILE A 385 -29.68 8.58 21.15
CA ILE A 385 -30.02 9.47 22.27
C ILE A 385 -28.80 9.74 23.15
N ASP A 386 -28.01 8.72 23.45
CA ASP A 386 -26.78 8.88 24.24
C ASP A 386 -25.75 9.72 23.50
N ALA A 387 -25.64 9.59 22.16
CA ALA A 387 -24.83 10.44 21.31
C ALA A 387 -25.28 11.91 21.36
N ALA A 388 -26.60 12.16 21.26
CA ALA A 388 -27.16 13.51 21.36
C ALA A 388 -26.85 14.15 22.73
N ARG A 389 -26.97 13.39 23.83
CA ARG A 389 -26.61 13.87 25.19
C ARG A 389 -25.11 14.17 25.31
N ALA A 390 -24.25 13.28 24.77
CA ALA A 390 -22.81 13.49 24.77
C ALA A 390 -22.42 14.75 23.99
N ARG A 391 -23.06 14.95 22.83
CA ARG A 391 -22.88 16.16 22.01
C ARG A 391 -23.27 17.45 22.78
N GLU A 392 -24.38 17.42 23.50
CA GLU A 392 -24.79 18.58 24.29
C GLU A 392 -23.84 18.85 25.46
N ALA A 393 -23.38 17.81 26.15
CA ALA A 393 -22.37 17.94 27.20
C ALA A 393 -21.05 18.50 26.66
N ALA A 394 -20.60 18.03 25.50
CA ALA A 394 -19.41 18.54 24.83
C ALA A 394 -19.55 20.00 24.41
N ARG A 395 -20.72 20.43 23.93
CA ARG A 395 -21.01 21.84 23.61
C ARG A 395 -20.86 22.71 24.85
N LYS A 396 -21.45 22.29 25.97
CA LYS A 396 -21.32 23.02 27.24
C LYS A 396 -19.87 23.09 27.74
N ALA A 397 -19.12 21.99 27.60
CA ALA A 397 -17.68 21.95 27.97
C ALA A 397 -16.84 22.90 27.10
N LYS A 398 -17.05 22.88 25.78
CA LYS A 398 -16.38 23.83 24.85
C LYS A 398 -16.68 25.28 25.22
N GLU A 399 -17.93 25.60 25.55
CA GLU A 399 -18.31 26.96 25.94
C GLU A 399 -17.62 27.42 27.25
N LEU A 400 -17.49 26.51 28.22
CA LEU A 400 -16.75 26.76 29.47
C LEU A 400 -15.25 27.00 29.21
N ILE A 401 -14.61 26.21 28.33
CA ILE A 401 -13.22 26.38 27.93
C ILE A 401 -13.04 27.75 27.25
N ARG A 402 -13.93 28.13 26.36
CA ARG A 402 -13.91 29.43 25.68
C ARG A 402 -14.02 30.61 26.65
N ARG A 403 -14.90 30.49 27.64
CA ARG A 403 -15.05 31.55 28.69
C ARG A 403 -13.75 31.68 29.51
N LYS A 404 -13.10 30.57 29.88
CA LYS A 404 -11.81 30.59 30.57
C LYS A 404 -10.69 31.16 29.69
N SER A 405 -10.58 30.74 28.44
CA SER A 405 -9.60 31.24 27.48
C SER A 405 -9.77 32.75 27.16
N ALA A 406 -11.00 33.22 27.13
CA ALA A 406 -11.30 34.66 26.94
C ALA A 406 -10.90 35.53 28.17
N LEU A 407 -10.97 34.93 29.38
CA LEU A 407 -10.52 35.58 30.60
C LEU A 407 -8.97 35.59 30.76
N ASP A 408 -8.30 34.58 30.22
CA ASP A 408 -6.84 34.42 30.25
C ASP A 408 -6.12 35.09 29.05
N GLY A 409 -6.80 35.90 28.22
CA GLY A 409 -6.20 36.67 27.14
C GLY A 409 -5.69 35.86 25.95
N GLY A 410 -6.20 34.64 25.72
CA GLY A 410 -5.83 33.85 24.56
C GLY A 410 -4.40 33.32 24.59
N SER A 411 -3.81 33.11 25.76
CA SER A 411 -2.43 32.67 25.90
C SER A 411 -2.23 31.22 25.44
N LEU A 412 -1.16 30.98 24.70
CA LEU A 412 -0.67 29.67 24.31
C LEU A 412 -0.37 28.81 25.54
N PRO A 413 -0.41 27.45 25.39
CA PRO A 413 -0.10 26.56 26.52
C PRO A 413 1.26 26.89 27.10
N GLY A 414 1.38 27.06 28.43
CA GLY A 414 2.62 27.43 29.09
C GLY A 414 3.80 26.47 28.87
N LYS A 415 3.51 25.25 28.46
CA LYS A 415 4.50 24.22 28.07
C LYS A 415 5.05 24.38 26.65
N LEU A 416 4.33 25.05 25.77
CA LEU A 416 4.74 25.26 24.38
C LEU A 416 5.87 26.29 24.30
N ALA A 417 7.02 25.86 23.82
CA ALA A 417 8.08 26.75 23.38
C ALA A 417 7.87 27.07 21.90
N ASP A 418 7.15 28.14 21.60
CA ASP A 418 6.77 28.50 20.24
C ASP A 418 7.95 29.03 19.40
N CYS A 419 7.77 29.06 18.06
CA CYS A 419 8.72 29.67 17.13
C CYS A 419 8.36 31.12 16.80
N SER A 420 9.28 31.84 16.17
CA SER A 420 9.08 33.23 15.77
C SER A 420 8.35 33.35 14.42
N GLU A 421 8.44 32.32 13.59
CA GLU A 421 7.79 32.26 12.28
C GLU A 421 6.27 32.18 12.45
N LYS A 422 5.54 32.91 11.59
CA LYS A 422 4.07 32.97 11.59
C LYS A 422 3.44 32.26 10.41
N ASP A 423 4.21 32.01 9.35
CA ASP A 423 3.74 31.23 8.22
C ASP A 423 3.70 29.73 8.60
N PRO A 424 2.50 29.10 8.63
CA PRO A 424 2.38 27.70 8.95
C PRO A 424 3.18 26.76 8.02
N ALA A 425 3.35 27.16 6.75
CA ALA A 425 4.08 26.37 5.76
C ALA A 425 5.58 26.29 6.07
N LEU A 426 6.10 27.31 6.76
CA LEU A 426 7.51 27.39 7.16
C LEU A 426 7.75 26.98 8.62
N SER A 427 6.69 26.70 9.38
CA SER A 427 6.74 26.41 10.81
C SER A 427 6.61 24.92 11.08
N GLU A 428 7.36 24.46 12.08
CA GLU A 428 7.43 23.06 12.52
C GLU A 428 7.11 22.93 14.01
N LEU A 429 6.26 21.97 14.37
CA LEU A 429 5.98 21.62 15.76
C LEU A 429 6.57 20.26 16.08
N TYR A 430 7.50 20.17 17.02
CA TYR A 430 7.96 18.94 17.60
C TYR A 430 7.13 18.59 18.83
N ILE A 431 6.47 17.45 18.82
CA ILE A 431 5.82 16.85 19.96
C ILE A 431 6.80 15.86 20.57
N VAL A 432 7.31 16.17 21.76
CA VAL A 432 8.45 15.46 22.36
C VAL A 432 8.01 14.73 23.62
N GLU A 433 8.50 13.52 23.79
CA GLU A 433 8.24 12.70 24.96
C GLU A 433 9.03 13.21 26.16
N GLY A 434 8.31 13.57 27.22
CA GLY A 434 8.87 13.94 28.51
C GLY A 434 9.55 15.31 28.57
N ASP A 435 9.77 15.79 29.80
CA ASP A 435 10.38 17.10 30.04
C ASP A 435 11.90 17.08 29.81
N SER A 436 12.57 15.93 29.99
CA SER A 436 14.03 15.79 29.79
C SER A 436 14.43 15.98 28.35
N ALA A 437 13.86 15.14 27.43
CA ALA A 437 14.10 15.26 26.00
C ALA A 437 13.56 16.60 25.47
N GLY A 438 12.41 17.07 25.99
CA GLY A 438 11.87 18.40 25.72
C GLY A 438 12.82 19.54 26.09
N GLY A 439 13.59 19.42 27.19
CA GLY A 439 14.62 20.36 27.59
C GLY A 439 15.78 20.43 26.62
N SER A 440 16.32 19.27 26.20
CA SER A 440 17.38 19.17 25.19
C SER A 440 16.92 19.71 23.84
N ALA A 441 15.69 19.35 23.41
CA ALA A 441 15.12 19.85 22.18
C ALA A 441 14.91 21.39 22.18
N LYS A 442 14.43 21.97 23.30
CA LYS A 442 14.28 23.42 23.44
C LYS A 442 15.61 24.17 23.32
N GLN A 443 16.71 23.59 23.81
CA GLN A 443 18.03 24.17 23.72
C GLN A 443 18.64 23.99 22.33
N GLY A 444 18.48 22.82 21.71
CA GLY A 444 19.04 22.47 20.40
C GLY A 444 18.32 23.04 19.19
N ARG A 445 17.04 23.45 19.32
CA ARG A 445 16.19 23.86 18.18
C ARG A 445 16.63 25.18 17.53
N ASP A 446 16.25 25.38 16.28
CA ASP A 446 16.18 26.70 15.67
C ASP A 446 14.88 27.42 16.11
N ARG A 447 15.03 28.46 16.94
CA ARG A 447 13.90 29.23 17.50
C ARG A 447 13.12 30.01 16.44
N LYS A 448 13.67 30.16 15.26
CA LYS A 448 13.00 30.88 14.18
C LYS A 448 11.76 30.14 13.71
N PHE A 449 11.86 28.86 13.40
CA PHE A 449 10.79 28.11 12.76
C PHE A 449 10.41 26.79 13.47
N GLN A 450 11.13 26.39 14.55
CA GLN A 450 10.84 25.16 15.27
C GLN A 450 10.20 25.46 16.63
N ALA A 451 8.99 24.95 16.86
CA ALA A 451 8.30 24.95 18.13
C ALA A 451 8.44 23.58 18.81
N ILE A 452 8.52 23.57 20.17
CA ILE A 452 8.63 22.34 20.97
C ILE A 452 7.47 22.26 21.96
N LEU A 453 6.75 21.14 21.94
CA LEU A 453 5.71 20.80 22.88
C LEU A 453 6.08 19.51 23.62
N PRO A 454 6.57 19.56 24.85
CA PRO A 454 6.80 18.36 25.66
C PRO A 454 5.45 17.82 26.17
N LEU A 455 5.27 16.50 26.07
CA LEU A 455 4.13 15.78 26.64
C LEU A 455 4.52 15.16 27.98
N LYS A 456 3.62 15.18 28.94
CA LYS A 456 3.84 14.60 30.25
C LYS A 456 3.34 13.13 30.27
N GLY A 457 4.16 12.24 29.70
CA GLY A 457 3.84 10.80 29.64
C GLY A 457 2.77 10.44 28.61
N LYS A 458 2.09 9.31 28.83
CA LYS A 458 1.08 8.75 27.93
C LYS A 458 -0.17 9.62 27.92
N ILE A 459 -0.63 10.02 26.74
CA ILE A 459 -1.89 10.77 26.60
C ILE A 459 -3.10 9.83 26.75
N LEU A 460 -4.29 10.43 26.95
CA LEU A 460 -5.55 9.68 26.99
C LEU A 460 -5.75 8.89 25.71
N ASN A 461 -6.08 7.60 25.83
CA ASN A 461 -6.51 6.79 24.69
C ASN A 461 -7.89 7.23 24.20
N VAL A 462 -7.93 7.90 23.05
CA VAL A 462 -9.16 8.45 22.47
C VAL A 462 -10.03 7.38 21.81
N GLU A 463 -9.53 6.18 21.55
CA GLU A 463 -10.30 5.05 21.06
C GLU A 463 -11.33 4.59 22.09
N LYS A 464 -10.99 4.66 23.40
CA LYS A 464 -11.82 4.23 24.53
C LYS A 464 -12.59 5.37 25.20
N ALA A 465 -12.29 6.62 24.85
CA ALA A 465 -12.80 7.77 25.57
C ALA A 465 -13.90 8.49 24.78
N ARG A 466 -15.02 8.75 25.44
CA ARG A 466 -16.05 9.65 24.91
C ARG A 466 -15.50 11.05 24.72
N PHE A 467 -16.08 11.78 23.78
CA PHE A 467 -15.60 13.11 23.37
C PHE A 467 -15.57 14.12 24.53
N ASP A 468 -16.56 14.11 25.43
CA ASP A 468 -16.60 14.95 26.61
C ASP A 468 -15.45 14.66 27.60
N LYS A 469 -15.13 13.39 27.80
CA LYS A 469 -13.99 12.96 28.63
C LYS A 469 -12.66 13.35 28.01
N MET A 470 -12.55 13.23 26.69
CA MET A 470 -11.37 13.65 25.95
C MET A 470 -11.08 15.13 26.15
N LEU A 471 -12.10 16.01 26.06
CA LEU A 471 -11.95 17.44 26.30
C LEU A 471 -11.62 17.81 27.76
N SER A 472 -11.76 16.90 28.70
CA SER A 472 -11.36 17.10 30.10
C SER A 472 -9.85 16.86 30.32
N SER A 473 -9.15 16.14 29.41
CA SER A 473 -7.71 15.87 29.48
C SER A 473 -6.89 17.11 29.19
N ASP A 474 -5.94 17.43 30.09
CA ASP A 474 -5.07 18.60 29.97
C ASP A 474 -4.11 18.47 28.77
N GLU A 475 -3.59 17.29 28.51
CA GLU A 475 -2.69 17.02 27.39
C GLU A 475 -3.41 17.20 26.05
N ILE A 476 -4.63 16.66 25.92
CA ILE A 476 -5.44 16.82 24.70
C ILE A 476 -5.79 18.29 24.47
N ARG A 477 -6.20 19.02 25.51
CA ARG A 477 -6.46 20.47 25.40
C ARG A 477 -5.22 21.25 24.97
N THR A 478 -4.07 20.88 25.53
CA THR A 478 -2.79 21.49 25.18
C THR A 478 -2.44 21.27 23.71
N LEU A 479 -2.67 20.06 23.18
CA LEU A 479 -2.50 19.74 21.76
C LEU A 479 -3.44 20.56 20.87
N ILE A 480 -4.74 20.62 21.22
CA ILE A 480 -5.73 21.41 20.44
C ILE A 480 -5.34 22.89 20.39
N MET A 481 -4.95 23.47 21.53
CA MET A 481 -4.53 24.87 21.60
C MET A 481 -3.22 25.13 20.84
N ALA A 482 -2.25 24.22 20.91
CA ALA A 482 -0.98 24.35 20.21
C ALA A 482 -1.17 24.29 18.69
N LEU A 483 -2.00 23.40 18.21
CA LEU A 483 -2.28 23.21 16.76
C LEU A 483 -3.13 24.35 16.19
N GLY A 484 -4.06 24.90 16.97
CA GLY A 484 -4.91 26.01 16.57
C GLY A 484 -6.10 25.65 15.65
N THR A 485 -6.22 24.39 15.24
CA THR A 485 -7.23 23.91 14.28
C THR A 485 -8.64 23.79 14.85
N GLY A 486 -8.81 23.89 16.19
CA GLY A 486 -10.06 23.41 16.82
C GLY A 486 -10.17 21.90 16.82
N ILE A 487 -11.32 21.35 17.17
CA ILE A 487 -11.57 19.90 17.25
C ILE A 487 -13.05 19.57 16.99
N GLY A 488 -13.30 18.38 16.38
CA GLY A 488 -14.63 17.86 16.06
C GLY A 488 -15.02 18.07 14.61
N ARG A 489 -15.89 17.24 14.08
CA ARG A 489 -16.30 17.23 12.66
C ARG A 489 -17.06 18.52 12.31
N LYS A 490 -16.88 19.01 11.08
CA LYS A 490 -17.75 20.04 10.48
C LYS A 490 -19.14 19.44 10.30
N ARG A 491 -20.18 20.17 10.72
CA ARG A 491 -21.57 19.75 10.50
C ARG A 491 -21.95 19.98 9.04
N GLU A 492 -22.42 18.94 8.38
CA GLU A 492 -22.93 19.00 7.00
C GLU A 492 -24.24 19.80 6.88
N GLU A 493 -25.02 19.94 7.97
CA GLU A 493 -26.40 20.44 7.95
C GLU A 493 -26.61 21.80 8.62
N SER A 494 -25.60 22.44 9.22
CA SER A 494 -25.80 23.75 9.85
C SER A 494 -25.14 24.87 9.05
N GLU A 495 -25.97 25.81 8.57
CA GLU A 495 -25.51 27.08 7.97
C GLU A 495 -24.70 27.99 8.91
N LYS A 496 -24.71 27.70 10.22
CA LYS A 496 -23.85 28.36 11.20
C LYS A 496 -22.67 27.47 11.54
N ALA A 497 -21.54 27.68 10.86
CA ALA A 497 -20.28 27.06 11.22
C ALA A 497 -20.00 27.28 12.71
N ASP A 498 -19.93 26.19 13.48
CA ASP A 498 -19.46 26.24 14.86
C ASP A 498 -18.00 26.72 14.82
N LYS A 499 -17.71 27.90 15.35
CA LYS A 499 -16.38 28.52 15.28
C LYS A 499 -15.26 27.67 15.88
N ASP A 500 -15.62 26.68 16.65
CA ASP A 500 -14.73 25.77 17.37
C ASP A 500 -14.63 24.38 16.69
N SER A 501 -15.30 24.15 15.55
CA SER A 501 -15.11 22.94 14.75
C SER A 501 -13.73 22.90 14.15
N PHE A 502 -13.24 21.69 13.84
CA PHE A 502 -11.97 21.50 13.17
C PHE A 502 -11.93 22.27 11.84
N ASP A 503 -10.89 23.06 11.68
CA ASP A 503 -10.63 23.87 10.49
C ASP A 503 -9.15 23.83 10.15
N ILE A 504 -8.80 23.05 9.12
CA ILE A 504 -7.42 22.84 8.68
C ILE A 504 -6.73 24.15 8.25
N SER A 505 -7.50 25.15 7.78
CA SER A 505 -6.95 26.46 7.38
C SER A 505 -6.36 27.26 8.54
N LYS A 506 -6.74 26.92 9.78
CA LYS A 506 -6.22 27.52 11.01
C LYS A 506 -5.01 26.81 11.59
N ALA A 507 -4.52 25.73 10.93
CA ALA A 507 -3.36 25.01 11.39
C ALA A 507 -2.15 25.94 11.51
N ARG A 508 -1.51 25.95 12.70
CA ARG A 508 -0.36 26.81 12.97
C ARG A 508 0.97 26.24 12.44
N TYR A 509 0.99 24.95 12.12
CA TYR A 509 2.17 24.24 11.64
C TYR A 509 1.78 23.25 10.55
N HIS A 510 2.47 23.31 9.39
CA HIS A 510 2.29 22.31 8.33
C HIS A 510 3.26 21.14 8.44
N LYS A 511 4.14 21.15 9.45
CA LYS A 511 4.96 20.00 9.83
C LYS A 511 4.81 19.76 11.33
N ILE A 512 4.13 18.68 11.67
CA ILE A 512 3.94 18.19 13.03
C ILE A 512 4.77 16.93 13.16
N ILE A 513 5.83 16.99 13.96
CA ILE A 513 6.87 15.97 14.04
C ILE A 513 6.77 15.27 15.38
N LEU A 514 6.44 13.97 15.37
CA LEU A 514 6.42 13.12 16.54
C LEU A 514 7.84 12.66 16.84
N MET A 515 8.36 13.04 18.00
CA MET A 515 9.71 12.72 18.44
C MET A 515 9.64 11.99 19.79
N THR A 516 9.59 10.68 19.74
CA THR A 516 9.49 9.75 20.89
C THR A 516 10.73 8.89 20.97
N ASP A 517 11.00 8.37 22.14
CA ASP A 517 12.10 7.44 22.39
C ASP A 517 11.97 6.16 21.55
N ALA A 518 13.09 5.48 21.32
CA ALA A 518 13.13 4.22 20.55
C ALA A 518 12.84 2.98 21.42
N ASP A 519 12.13 3.16 22.52
CA ASP A 519 11.71 2.12 23.44
C ASP A 519 10.21 1.77 23.32
N VAL A 520 9.74 0.85 24.18
CA VAL A 520 8.34 0.40 24.20
C VAL A 520 7.37 1.50 24.60
N ASP A 521 7.75 2.39 25.53
CA ASP A 521 6.90 3.49 25.99
C ASP A 521 6.77 4.57 24.93
N GLY A 522 7.86 4.94 24.26
CA GLY A 522 7.86 5.87 23.15
C GLY A 522 7.04 5.36 21.95
N SER A 523 7.11 4.06 21.67
CA SER A 523 6.28 3.41 20.63
C SER A 523 4.80 3.48 21.00
N HIS A 524 4.44 3.28 22.27
CA HIS A 524 3.07 3.41 22.75
C HIS A 524 2.56 4.85 22.67
N ILE A 525 3.36 5.84 23.09
CA ILE A 525 3.00 7.28 22.99
C ILE A 525 2.78 7.66 21.52
N ARG A 526 3.63 7.21 20.62
CA ARG A 526 3.48 7.41 19.18
C ARG A 526 2.16 6.84 18.66
N THR A 527 1.81 5.61 19.06
CA THR A 527 0.54 4.97 18.68
C THR A 527 -0.66 5.76 19.22
N LEU A 528 -0.62 6.22 20.47
CA LEU A 528 -1.68 7.06 21.05
C LEU A 528 -1.85 8.37 20.28
N LEU A 529 -0.76 9.03 19.91
CA LEU A 529 -0.79 10.27 19.12
C LEU A 529 -1.34 10.03 17.71
N LEU A 530 -0.91 8.96 17.04
CA LEU A 530 -1.43 8.61 15.73
C LEU A 530 -2.93 8.28 15.78
N THR A 531 -3.37 7.55 16.82
CA THR A 531 -4.81 7.28 17.08
C THR A 531 -5.57 8.60 17.26
N TYR A 532 -5.03 9.54 18.04
CA TYR A 532 -5.63 10.84 18.24
C TYR A 532 -5.78 11.62 16.93
N PHE A 533 -4.72 11.73 16.12
CA PHE A 533 -4.78 12.41 14.84
C PHE A 533 -5.75 11.73 13.87
N PHE A 534 -5.73 10.42 13.78
CA PHE A 534 -6.62 9.66 12.90
C PHE A 534 -8.08 9.82 13.27
N ARG A 535 -8.42 9.72 14.58
CA ARG A 535 -9.81 9.80 15.04
C ARG A 535 -10.36 11.23 15.06
N GLN A 536 -9.54 12.22 15.40
CA GLN A 536 -10.02 13.56 15.70
C GLN A 536 -9.62 14.61 14.67
N MET A 537 -8.56 14.40 13.91
CA MET A 537 -8.00 15.35 12.95
C MET A 537 -7.47 14.67 11.66
N PRO A 538 -8.29 13.81 10.98
CA PRO A 538 -7.82 13.02 9.83
C PRO A 538 -7.28 13.90 8.68
N GLU A 539 -7.83 15.09 8.46
CA GLU A 539 -7.37 16.02 7.42
C GLU A 539 -5.87 16.40 7.58
N LEU A 540 -5.30 16.36 8.80
CA LEU A 540 -3.85 16.56 9.00
C LEU A 540 -3.01 15.44 8.41
N LEU A 541 -3.53 14.20 8.46
CA LEU A 541 -2.89 13.02 7.83
C LEU A 541 -3.07 13.06 6.31
N GLU A 542 -4.26 13.36 5.83
CA GLU A 542 -4.59 13.48 4.40
C GLU A 542 -3.74 14.55 3.71
N ARG A 543 -3.53 15.70 4.38
CA ARG A 543 -2.64 16.77 3.90
C ARG A 543 -1.16 16.42 4.03
N GLY A 544 -0.83 15.34 4.76
CA GLY A 544 0.54 14.91 4.99
C GLY A 544 1.33 15.86 5.88
N TYR A 545 0.70 16.41 6.92
CA TYR A 545 1.35 17.32 7.88
C TYR A 545 1.98 16.57 9.05
N ILE A 546 1.73 15.27 9.21
CA ILE A 546 2.27 14.44 10.30
C ILE A 546 3.55 13.73 9.85
N TYR A 547 4.58 13.85 10.67
CA TYR A 547 5.89 13.22 10.45
C TYR A 547 6.36 12.53 11.73
N ILE A 548 7.19 11.51 11.56
CA ILE A 548 7.89 10.82 12.65
C ILE A 548 9.39 11.08 12.49
N ALA A 549 10.00 11.64 13.53
CA ALA A 549 11.45 11.82 13.56
C ALA A 549 12.17 10.46 13.59
N GLN A 550 13.29 10.37 12.90
CA GLN A 550 14.14 9.18 12.80
C GLN A 550 15.50 9.47 13.44
N PRO A 551 15.60 9.49 14.79
CA PRO A 551 16.89 9.63 15.44
C PRO A 551 17.79 8.43 15.11
N PRO A 552 19.12 8.59 15.07
CA PRO A 552 20.04 7.48 14.81
C PRO A 552 20.04 6.50 15.98
N LEU A 553 20.07 5.20 15.66
CA LEU A 553 20.17 4.14 16.65
C LEU A 553 21.61 3.82 17.04
N PHE A 554 22.59 4.12 16.18
CA PHE A 554 23.99 3.80 16.43
C PHE A 554 24.90 5.00 16.25
N LYS A 555 25.91 5.07 17.14
CA LYS A 555 27.08 5.92 16.98
C LYS A 555 28.31 5.02 16.85
N VAL A 556 29.03 5.15 15.76
CA VAL A 556 30.27 4.41 15.50
C VAL A 556 31.44 5.38 15.61
N LYS A 557 32.47 4.98 16.35
CA LYS A 557 33.67 5.78 16.57
C LYS A 557 34.91 4.99 16.17
N LYS A 558 35.77 5.63 15.35
CA LYS A 558 37.10 5.13 14.98
C LYS A 558 38.12 6.24 15.26
N GLY A 559 38.86 6.11 16.34
CA GLY A 559 39.81 7.17 16.75
C GLY A 559 39.08 8.48 17.07
N LYS A 560 39.30 9.51 16.25
CA LYS A 560 38.68 10.84 16.43
C LYS A 560 37.41 11.02 15.57
N THR A 561 37.14 10.12 14.63
CA THR A 561 36.01 10.23 13.74
C THR A 561 34.79 9.55 14.32
N GLU A 562 33.67 10.26 14.36
CA GLU A 562 32.38 9.78 14.82
C GLU A 562 31.36 9.81 13.66
N ARG A 563 30.53 8.78 13.59
CA ARG A 563 29.44 8.70 12.58
C ARG A 563 28.16 8.19 13.23
N TYR A 564 27.04 8.83 12.90
CA TYR A 564 25.72 8.39 13.34
C TYR A 564 25.05 7.56 12.24
N LEU A 565 24.44 6.43 12.60
CA LEU A 565 23.81 5.49 11.68
C LEU A 565 22.38 5.21 12.15
N LYS A 566 21.45 5.23 11.21
CA LYS A 566 20.01 5.22 11.52
C LYS A 566 19.51 3.85 12.01
N ASP A 567 20.05 2.76 11.47
CA ASP A 567 19.60 1.40 11.72
C ASP A 567 20.73 0.38 11.53
N GLU A 568 20.40 -0.89 11.73
CA GLU A 568 21.34 -2.00 11.63
C GLU A 568 21.82 -2.22 10.19
N LEU A 569 20.97 -1.93 9.19
CA LEU A 569 21.34 -2.00 7.78
C LEU A 569 22.44 -0.99 7.45
N ALA A 570 22.27 0.26 7.87
CA ALA A 570 23.27 1.30 7.72
C ALA A 570 24.58 0.97 8.47
N LEU A 571 24.48 0.29 9.63
CA LEU A 571 25.66 -0.21 10.34
C LEU A 571 26.39 -1.26 9.51
N ASN A 572 25.67 -2.25 8.97
CA ASN A 572 26.26 -3.31 8.15
C ASN A 572 26.89 -2.76 6.86
N GLU A 573 26.25 -1.81 6.21
CA GLU A 573 26.83 -1.12 5.05
C GLU A 573 28.12 -0.37 5.41
N HIS A 574 28.13 0.30 6.56
CA HIS A 574 29.32 1.01 7.02
C HIS A 574 30.46 0.04 7.38
N LEU A 575 30.14 -1.10 8.00
CA LEU A 575 31.13 -2.15 8.29
C LEU A 575 31.71 -2.73 7.00
N ALA A 576 30.88 -2.93 5.99
CA ALA A 576 31.32 -3.38 4.67
C ALA A 576 32.26 -2.37 4.01
N ASP A 577 31.92 -1.07 4.05
CA ASP A 577 32.76 0.02 3.51
C ASP A 577 34.18 0.03 4.13
N ILE A 578 34.27 -0.27 5.43
CA ILE A 578 35.55 -0.35 6.14
C ILE A 578 36.31 -1.62 5.77
N ALA A 579 35.61 -2.75 5.73
CA ALA A 579 36.22 -4.06 5.51
C ALA A 579 36.84 -4.20 4.13
N VAL A 580 36.23 -3.63 3.10
CA VAL A 580 36.71 -3.76 1.72
C VAL A 580 38.10 -3.15 1.49
N GLU A 581 38.56 -2.25 2.35
CA GLU A 581 39.92 -1.70 2.28
C GLU A 581 41.00 -2.69 2.77
N ASP A 582 40.62 -3.61 3.71
CA ASP A 582 41.55 -4.53 4.37
C ASP A 582 41.44 -5.98 3.85
N VAL A 583 40.57 -6.21 2.87
CA VAL A 583 40.27 -7.55 2.33
C VAL A 583 40.47 -7.57 0.82
N GLU A 584 41.04 -8.66 0.32
CA GLU A 584 41.19 -8.93 -1.10
C GLU A 584 40.42 -10.20 -1.45
N VAL A 585 39.58 -10.17 -2.47
CA VAL A 585 38.83 -11.33 -2.98
C VAL A 585 39.31 -11.67 -4.37
N TYR A 586 39.66 -12.94 -4.61
CA TYR A 586 40.07 -13.38 -5.93
C TYR A 586 38.87 -13.46 -6.87
N MET A 587 39.03 -12.83 -8.05
CA MET A 587 38.01 -12.78 -9.09
C MET A 587 38.50 -13.52 -10.32
N GLU A 588 37.80 -14.54 -10.75
CA GLU A 588 38.17 -15.33 -11.93
C GLU A 588 38.11 -14.48 -13.22
N GLY A 589 37.09 -13.63 -13.35
CA GLY A 589 36.86 -12.79 -14.50
C GLY A 589 37.95 -11.76 -14.77
N VAL A 590 38.77 -11.37 -13.78
CA VAL A 590 39.93 -10.47 -13.94
C VAL A 590 41.26 -11.19 -13.67
N HIS A 591 41.22 -12.50 -13.42
CA HIS A 591 42.39 -13.33 -13.08
C HIS A 591 43.25 -12.75 -11.95
N GLY A 592 42.63 -12.17 -10.93
CA GLY A 592 43.39 -11.48 -9.87
C GLY A 592 42.53 -11.12 -8.64
N TYR A 593 43.20 -10.56 -7.64
CA TYR A 593 42.58 -10.09 -6.44
C TYR A 593 41.98 -8.69 -6.62
N VAL A 594 40.74 -8.50 -6.11
CA VAL A 594 40.01 -7.22 -6.11
C VAL A 594 39.85 -6.77 -4.66
N THR A 595 40.13 -5.49 -4.41
CA THR A 595 40.04 -4.87 -3.07
C THR A 595 39.46 -3.46 -3.16
N GLY A 596 39.20 -2.84 -2.02
CA GLY A 596 38.74 -1.45 -1.88
C GLY A 596 37.43 -1.17 -2.58
N ARG A 597 37.29 0.00 -3.13
CA ARG A 597 36.04 0.46 -3.78
C ARG A 597 35.56 -0.41 -4.93
N ARG A 598 36.45 -1.22 -5.54
CA ARG A 598 36.06 -2.16 -6.61
C ARG A 598 35.36 -3.40 -6.06
N LEU A 599 35.62 -3.79 -4.80
CA LEU A 599 34.98 -4.93 -4.16
C LEU A 599 33.56 -4.61 -3.67
N MET A 600 33.27 -3.37 -3.30
CA MET A 600 31.98 -2.97 -2.74
C MET A 600 30.75 -3.28 -3.60
N PRO A 601 30.74 -2.93 -4.91
CA PRO A 601 29.62 -3.30 -5.77
C PRO A 601 29.42 -4.81 -5.90
N ILE A 602 30.51 -5.57 -5.86
CA ILE A 602 30.50 -7.03 -5.94
C ILE A 602 29.88 -7.60 -4.65
N LEU A 603 30.30 -7.11 -3.49
CA LEU A 603 29.76 -7.52 -2.19
C LEU A 603 28.25 -7.22 -2.07
N LYS A 604 27.81 -6.04 -2.52
CA LYS A 604 26.36 -5.72 -2.56
C LYS A 604 25.59 -6.69 -3.46
N LYS A 605 26.12 -7.04 -4.61
CA LYS A 605 25.49 -8.03 -5.51
C LYS A 605 25.45 -9.42 -4.89
N LEU A 606 26.50 -9.85 -4.17
CA LEU A 606 26.55 -11.15 -3.49
C LEU A 606 25.51 -11.21 -2.35
N ILE A 607 25.38 -10.14 -1.56
CA ILE A 607 24.36 -10.04 -0.51
C ILE A 607 22.95 -10.14 -1.12
N ALA A 608 22.70 -9.41 -2.20
CA ALA A 608 21.45 -9.46 -2.92
C ALA A 608 21.16 -10.84 -3.51
N PHE A 609 22.17 -11.51 -4.11
CA PHE A 609 22.06 -12.85 -4.64
C PHE A 609 21.67 -13.89 -3.58
N GLU A 610 22.35 -13.89 -2.43
CA GLU A 610 22.05 -14.83 -1.34
C GLU A 610 20.66 -14.58 -0.74
N THR A 611 20.29 -13.31 -0.57
CA THR A 611 18.95 -12.92 -0.11
C THR A 611 17.88 -13.44 -1.06
N LEU A 612 18.06 -13.24 -2.36
CA LEU A 612 17.10 -13.65 -3.38
C LEU A 612 17.03 -15.18 -3.52
N LEU A 613 18.17 -15.87 -3.49
CA LEU A 613 18.21 -17.31 -3.54
C LEU A 613 17.51 -17.97 -2.33
N GLY A 614 17.66 -17.37 -1.14
CA GLY A 614 16.92 -17.77 0.07
C GLY A 614 15.41 -17.62 -0.08
N ARG A 615 14.94 -16.59 -0.79
CA ARG A 615 13.50 -16.36 -1.06
C ARG A 615 12.87 -17.45 -1.93
N LEU A 616 13.52 -17.81 -3.03
CA LEU A 616 13.03 -18.85 -3.95
C LEU A 616 12.94 -20.23 -3.31
N ASN A 617 13.76 -20.51 -2.30
CA ASN A 617 13.93 -21.86 -1.81
C ASN A 617 13.93 -21.93 -0.28
N LYS A 618 12.77 -22.29 0.27
CA LYS A 618 12.61 -22.57 1.71
C LYS A 618 13.39 -23.80 2.19
N LYS A 619 13.94 -24.62 1.25
CA LYS A 619 14.71 -25.83 1.56
C LYS A 619 16.14 -25.71 1.00
N PRO A 620 17.18 -25.90 1.84
CA PRO A 620 18.59 -25.73 1.41
C PRO A 620 19.00 -26.54 0.18
N HIS A 621 18.41 -27.71 -0.01
CA HIS A 621 18.70 -28.60 -1.14
C HIS A 621 18.14 -28.09 -2.47
N GLU A 622 17.00 -27.43 -2.45
CA GLU A 622 16.39 -26.80 -3.63
C GLU A 622 17.23 -25.60 -4.07
N ALA A 623 17.68 -24.78 -3.12
CA ALA A 623 18.57 -23.65 -3.38
C ALA A 623 19.84 -24.03 -4.13
N SER A 624 20.45 -25.16 -3.77
CA SER A 624 21.65 -25.66 -4.42
C SER A 624 21.42 -26.05 -5.88
N MET A 625 20.24 -26.61 -6.18
CA MET A 625 19.87 -27.00 -7.55
C MET A 625 19.54 -25.76 -8.41
N VAL A 626 18.76 -24.82 -7.87
CA VAL A 626 18.47 -23.56 -8.58
C VAL A 626 19.74 -22.79 -8.87
N ARG A 627 20.65 -22.67 -7.90
CA ARG A 627 21.96 -22.03 -8.07
C ARG A 627 22.71 -22.62 -9.26
N ALA A 628 22.75 -23.94 -9.40
CA ALA A 628 23.47 -24.59 -10.49
C ALA A 628 22.89 -24.29 -11.88
N PHE A 629 21.56 -24.14 -12.00
CA PHE A 629 20.94 -23.72 -13.26
C PHE A 629 21.11 -22.22 -13.54
N VAL A 630 21.04 -21.39 -12.49
CA VAL A 630 21.26 -19.94 -12.59
C VAL A 630 22.69 -19.62 -13.03
N ASP A 631 23.68 -20.39 -12.60
CA ASP A 631 25.09 -20.21 -12.96
C ASP A 631 25.44 -20.72 -14.39
N GLU A 632 24.50 -21.37 -15.10
CA GLU A 632 24.72 -21.74 -16.50
C GLU A 632 24.57 -20.53 -17.42
N PRO A 633 25.62 -20.16 -18.16
CA PRO A 633 25.59 -18.95 -18.99
C PRO A 633 24.51 -19.00 -20.07
N GLY A 634 23.64 -17.99 -20.10
CA GLY A 634 22.63 -17.84 -21.14
C GLY A 634 21.47 -18.84 -21.09
N PHE A 635 21.32 -19.61 -20.01
CA PHE A 635 20.21 -20.55 -19.87
C PHE A 635 18.86 -19.79 -19.76
N ASP A 636 17.97 -20.06 -20.70
CA ASP A 636 16.67 -19.41 -20.83
C ASP A 636 15.54 -20.38 -21.27
N ARG A 637 14.33 -19.85 -21.48
CA ARG A 637 13.18 -20.61 -21.95
C ARG A 637 13.40 -21.30 -23.30
N GLU A 638 14.20 -20.72 -24.19
CA GLU A 638 14.48 -21.33 -25.50
C GLU A 638 15.28 -22.62 -25.37
N HIS A 639 16.16 -22.71 -24.39
CA HIS A 639 16.88 -23.96 -24.08
C HIS A 639 15.94 -25.07 -23.64
N LEU A 640 14.80 -24.76 -23.02
CA LEU A 640 13.78 -25.75 -22.65
C LEU A 640 13.03 -26.30 -23.88
N LYS A 641 12.94 -25.53 -24.97
CA LYS A 641 12.32 -25.99 -26.24
C LYS A 641 13.23 -26.90 -27.05
N ASP A 642 14.56 -26.73 -26.95
CA ASP A 642 15.57 -27.55 -27.63
C ASP A 642 16.09 -28.67 -26.72
N GLN A 643 15.66 -29.88 -26.96
CA GLN A 643 16.07 -31.04 -26.17
C GLN A 643 17.58 -31.32 -26.24
N ALA A 644 18.26 -30.97 -27.35
CA ALA A 644 19.71 -31.20 -27.50
C ALA A 644 20.49 -30.16 -26.70
N ALA A 645 20.09 -28.89 -26.74
CA ALA A 645 20.63 -27.84 -25.91
C ALA A 645 20.40 -28.11 -24.42
N LEU A 646 19.19 -28.52 -24.04
CA LEU A 646 18.84 -28.83 -22.65
C LEU A 646 19.68 -30.00 -22.09
N LYS A 647 19.95 -31.04 -22.87
CA LYS A 647 20.84 -32.14 -22.46
C LYS A 647 22.25 -31.67 -22.13
N LYS A 648 22.78 -30.66 -22.85
CA LYS A 648 24.09 -30.06 -22.56
C LYS A 648 24.06 -29.31 -21.23
N VAL A 649 23.02 -28.48 -21.03
CA VAL A 649 22.82 -27.74 -19.79
C VAL A 649 22.73 -28.69 -18.60
N VAL A 650 21.90 -29.73 -18.66
CA VAL A 650 21.77 -30.74 -17.60
C VAL A 650 23.10 -31.46 -17.31
N ALA A 651 23.90 -31.74 -18.34
CA ALA A 651 25.22 -32.37 -18.16
C ALA A 651 26.20 -31.44 -17.42
N ASN A 652 26.18 -30.13 -17.74
CA ASN A 652 27.00 -29.12 -17.07
C ASN A 652 26.55 -28.96 -15.61
N VAL A 653 25.24 -28.82 -15.37
CA VAL A 653 24.64 -28.70 -14.02
C VAL A 653 25.04 -29.93 -13.17
N LYS A 654 25.00 -31.15 -13.71
CA LYS A 654 25.44 -32.34 -13.00
C LYS A 654 26.92 -32.27 -12.59
N LYS A 655 27.78 -31.77 -13.47
CA LYS A 655 29.21 -31.59 -13.16
C LYS A 655 29.41 -30.55 -12.05
N THR A 656 28.72 -29.42 -12.14
CA THR A 656 28.78 -28.34 -11.12
C THR A 656 28.32 -28.86 -9.76
N LEU A 657 27.19 -29.56 -9.70
CA LEU A 657 26.66 -30.14 -8.45
C LEU A 657 27.61 -31.17 -7.84
N ALA A 658 28.27 -31.99 -8.64
CA ALA A 658 29.23 -33.00 -8.17
C ALA A 658 30.48 -32.36 -7.53
N VAL A 659 30.90 -31.20 -8.00
CA VAL A 659 32.06 -30.46 -7.47
C VAL A 659 31.70 -29.67 -6.23
N VAL A 660 30.61 -28.90 -6.28
CA VAL A 660 30.22 -28.00 -5.19
C VAL A 660 29.54 -28.73 -4.03
N TYR A 661 28.80 -29.79 -4.34
CA TYR A 661 28.05 -30.58 -3.37
C TYR A 661 28.31 -32.07 -3.52
N PRO A 662 29.52 -32.57 -3.23
CA PRO A 662 29.92 -33.97 -3.51
C PRO A 662 29.11 -35.03 -2.79
N LYS A 663 28.39 -34.64 -1.72
CA LYS A 663 27.45 -35.49 -0.97
C LYS A 663 26.04 -35.52 -1.53
N LEU A 664 25.72 -34.63 -2.48
CA LEU A 664 24.41 -34.54 -3.10
C LEU A 664 24.46 -35.13 -4.51
N ILE A 665 23.84 -36.28 -4.71
CA ILE A 665 23.75 -36.95 -6.04
C ILE A 665 22.30 -36.81 -6.52
N PRO A 666 21.94 -35.72 -7.21
CA PRO A 666 20.60 -35.57 -7.74
C PRO A 666 20.42 -36.38 -9.03
N THR A 667 19.23 -36.94 -9.20
CA THR A 667 18.75 -37.41 -10.50
C THR A 667 18.08 -36.24 -11.24
N LEU A 668 18.51 -35.98 -12.46
CA LEU A 668 17.97 -34.94 -13.33
C LEU A 668 17.34 -35.61 -14.55
N ASP A 669 16.02 -35.58 -14.65
CA ASP A 669 15.26 -36.18 -15.74
C ASP A 669 14.59 -35.09 -16.58
N ILE A 670 14.71 -35.18 -17.91
CA ILE A 670 14.04 -34.28 -18.84
C ILE A 670 12.67 -34.90 -19.16
N VAL A 671 11.62 -34.16 -18.89
CA VAL A 671 10.22 -34.55 -19.07
C VAL A 671 9.53 -33.52 -19.97
N GLU A 672 8.71 -33.97 -20.91
CA GLU A 672 7.96 -33.13 -21.82
C GLU A 672 6.91 -32.30 -21.06
N ASP A 673 6.78 -31.04 -21.44
CA ASP A 673 5.76 -30.08 -20.98
C ASP A 673 4.85 -29.74 -22.16
N GLU A 674 3.69 -30.38 -22.20
CA GLU A 674 2.73 -30.23 -23.28
C GLU A 674 2.10 -28.83 -23.32
N GLU A 675 1.95 -28.19 -22.14
CA GLU A 675 1.31 -26.86 -22.00
C GLU A 675 2.15 -25.77 -22.69
N HIS A 676 3.46 -25.85 -22.58
CA HIS A 676 4.38 -24.85 -23.15
C HIS A 676 5.13 -25.33 -24.41
N GLN A 677 4.79 -26.51 -24.93
CA GLN A 677 5.49 -27.15 -26.06
C GLN A 677 7.02 -27.16 -25.84
N SER A 678 7.44 -27.46 -24.63
CA SER A 678 8.80 -27.40 -24.14
C SER A 678 9.15 -28.63 -23.31
N ASN A 679 10.27 -28.61 -22.61
CA ASN A 679 10.67 -29.60 -21.63
C ASN A 679 10.84 -28.97 -20.26
N ARG A 680 10.65 -29.76 -19.21
CA ARG A 680 11.01 -29.41 -17.84
C ARG A 680 12.05 -30.37 -17.31
N VAL A 681 12.91 -29.89 -16.40
CA VAL A 681 13.91 -30.74 -15.75
C VAL A 681 13.43 -31.08 -14.34
N THR A 682 13.09 -32.36 -14.11
CA THR A 682 12.71 -32.84 -12.79
C THR A 682 13.96 -33.26 -12.02
N CYS A 683 14.24 -32.60 -10.93
CA CYS A 683 15.35 -32.85 -10.03
C CYS A 683 14.87 -33.66 -8.84
N ARG A 684 15.44 -34.85 -8.60
CA ARG A 684 15.16 -35.66 -7.42
C ARG A 684 16.42 -35.81 -6.61
N LEU A 685 16.33 -35.57 -5.32
CA LEU A 685 17.43 -35.70 -4.39
C LEU A 685 17.03 -36.61 -3.24
N HIS A 686 17.85 -37.64 -2.98
CA HIS A 686 17.72 -38.50 -1.80
C HIS A 686 18.65 -37.95 -0.69
N ALA A 687 18.07 -37.46 0.38
CA ALA A 687 18.81 -37.00 1.54
C ALA A 687 18.12 -37.46 2.83
N ASN A 688 18.88 -38.04 3.76
CA ASN A 688 18.41 -38.51 5.07
C ASN A 688 17.13 -39.38 5.03
N GLY A 689 17.04 -40.24 4.03
CA GLY A 689 15.89 -41.15 3.86
C GLY A 689 14.62 -40.52 3.26
N VAL A 690 14.69 -39.26 2.89
CA VAL A 690 13.57 -38.54 2.24
C VAL A 690 13.96 -38.20 0.81
N THR A 691 13.01 -38.38 -0.12
CA THR A 691 13.18 -37.93 -1.50
C THR A 691 12.59 -36.55 -1.66
N HIS A 692 13.43 -35.60 -1.95
CA HIS A 692 13.01 -34.24 -2.33
C HIS A 692 12.90 -34.17 -3.85
N SER A 693 11.79 -33.63 -4.38
CA SER A 693 11.63 -33.40 -5.81
C SER A 693 11.40 -31.92 -6.08
N PHE A 694 12.06 -31.42 -7.09
CA PHE A 694 11.97 -30.03 -7.56
C PHE A 694 11.95 -30.05 -9.09
N ALA A 695 11.25 -29.15 -9.73
CA ALA A 695 11.21 -29.06 -11.17
C ALA A 695 11.67 -27.67 -11.66
N VAL A 696 12.57 -27.65 -12.63
CA VAL A 696 12.90 -26.45 -13.41
C VAL A 696 11.95 -26.41 -14.58
N THR A 697 10.94 -25.55 -14.50
CA THR A 697 9.83 -25.41 -15.44
C THR A 697 10.00 -24.19 -16.32
N HIS A 698 9.21 -24.11 -17.38
CA HIS A 698 9.10 -22.94 -18.24
C HIS A 698 8.76 -21.67 -17.45
N GLU A 699 7.84 -21.79 -16.49
CA GLU A 699 7.42 -20.70 -15.60
C GLU A 699 8.59 -20.22 -14.72
N LEU A 700 9.30 -21.16 -14.05
CA LEU A 700 10.45 -20.80 -13.20
C LEU A 700 11.54 -20.08 -13.97
N VAL A 701 11.97 -20.61 -15.13
CA VAL A 701 13.04 -20.03 -15.95
C VAL A 701 12.64 -18.67 -16.50
N GLY A 702 11.35 -18.46 -16.74
CA GLY A 702 10.79 -17.20 -17.15
C GLY A 702 10.44 -16.22 -16.03
N SER A 703 10.57 -16.63 -14.75
CA SER A 703 10.24 -15.78 -13.62
C SER A 703 11.22 -14.60 -13.50
N ALA A 704 10.73 -13.51 -12.92
CA ALA A 704 11.55 -12.33 -12.67
C ALA A 704 12.71 -12.65 -11.73
N GLU A 705 12.46 -13.51 -10.73
CA GLU A 705 13.43 -13.95 -9.74
C GLU A 705 14.58 -14.72 -10.38
N PHE A 706 14.28 -15.68 -11.27
CA PHE A 706 15.30 -16.46 -11.93
C PHE A 706 16.20 -15.57 -12.81
N ARG A 707 15.60 -14.66 -13.57
CA ARG A 707 16.33 -13.68 -14.39
C ARG A 707 17.23 -12.76 -13.56
N GLU A 708 16.72 -12.30 -12.41
CA GLU A 708 17.50 -11.43 -11.52
C GLU A 708 18.64 -12.20 -10.84
N LEU A 709 18.41 -13.44 -10.40
CA LEU A 709 19.47 -14.33 -9.91
C LEU A 709 20.56 -14.54 -10.93
N GLN A 710 20.22 -14.72 -12.21
CA GLN A 710 21.22 -14.87 -13.27
C GLN A 710 22.12 -13.64 -13.39
N LYS A 711 21.58 -12.42 -13.30
CA LYS A 711 22.37 -11.19 -13.32
C LYS A 711 23.29 -11.02 -12.11
N LEU A 712 22.88 -11.55 -10.96
CA LEU A 712 23.59 -11.47 -9.69
C LEU A 712 24.49 -12.69 -9.42
N SER A 713 24.43 -13.71 -10.27
CA SER A 713 25.15 -14.98 -10.04
C SER A 713 26.67 -14.77 -9.92
N PRO A 714 27.36 -15.58 -9.12
CA PRO A 714 28.82 -15.51 -8.98
C PRO A 714 29.57 -15.50 -10.29
N SER A 715 29.10 -16.28 -11.26
CA SER A 715 29.68 -16.31 -12.62
C SER A 715 29.45 -15.01 -13.38
N ALA A 716 28.22 -14.45 -13.33
CA ALA A 716 27.89 -13.19 -14.04
C ALA A 716 28.62 -11.96 -13.49
N ILE A 717 28.93 -11.94 -12.18
CA ILE A 717 29.71 -10.87 -11.55
C ILE A 717 31.21 -11.10 -11.62
N GLY A 718 31.67 -12.18 -12.25
CA GLY A 718 33.08 -12.50 -12.46
C GLY A 718 33.80 -13.06 -11.23
N LEU A 719 33.07 -13.49 -10.19
CA LEU A 719 33.67 -14.11 -9.01
C LEU A 719 34.20 -15.51 -9.31
N GLY A 720 33.55 -16.24 -10.25
CA GLY A 720 33.87 -17.61 -10.58
C GLY A 720 33.16 -18.62 -9.69
N ARG A 721 33.68 -19.84 -9.61
CA ARG A 721 33.07 -20.96 -8.88
C ARG A 721 33.71 -21.16 -7.50
N ALA A 722 32.92 -21.63 -6.55
CA ALA A 722 33.38 -22.01 -5.21
C ALA A 722 34.45 -23.14 -5.27
N PRO A 723 35.42 -23.22 -4.31
CA PRO A 723 35.58 -22.38 -3.14
C PRO A 723 36.22 -21.02 -3.46
N TYR A 724 35.77 -19.98 -2.75
CA TYR A 724 36.22 -18.61 -2.99
C TYR A 724 37.47 -18.28 -2.18
N LYS A 725 38.45 -17.60 -2.80
CA LYS A 725 39.69 -17.21 -2.14
C LYS A 725 39.56 -15.78 -1.61
N ILE A 726 39.80 -15.63 -0.32
CA ILE A 726 39.85 -14.33 0.37
C ILE A 726 41.22 -14.18 1.04
N LYS A 727 41.81 -13.00 0.89
CA LYS A 727 43.01 -12.62 1.66
C LYS A 727 42.64 -11.56 2.68
N ALA A 728 42.98 -11.82 3.94
CA ALA A 728 42.87 -10.86 5.05
C ALA A 728 44.13 -10.96 5.91
N ASP A 729 44.70 -9.84 6.32
CA ASP A 729 45.96 -9.75 7.07
C ASP A 729 47.14 -10.50 6.41
N GLY A 730 47.20 -10.55 5.09
CA GLY A 730 48.21 -11.25 4.33
C GLY A 730 48.05 -12.79 4.27
N GLN A 731 47.01 -13.35 4.89
CA GLN A 731 46.74 -14.78 4.85
C GLN A 731 45.59 -15.10 3.88
N GLU A 732 45.82 -16.10 3.02
CA GLU A 732 44.79 -16.61 2.13
C GLU A 732 43.92 -17.65 2.82
N GLN A 733 42.61 -17.51 2.72
CA GLN A 733 41.62 -18.43 3.24
C GLN A 733 40.64 -18.82 2.13
N LEU A 734 40.14 -20.08 2.22
CA LEU A 734 39.12 -20.57 1.31
C LEU A 734 37.75 -20.51 1.99
N GLN A 735 36.80 -19.89 1.34
CA GLN A 735 35.40 -19.84 1.78
C GLN A 735 34.58 -20.82 0.93
N PRO A 736 33.86 -21.75 1.56
CA PRO A 736 33.16 -22.83 0.84
C PRO A 736 31.97 -22.35 0.04
N ALA A 737 31.33 -21.26 0.46
CA ALA A 737 30.22 -20.65 -0.24
C ALA A 737 30.23 -19.13 -0.11
N THR A 738 29.36 -18.45 -0.84
CA THR A 738 29.21 -16.98 -0.86
C THR A 738 28.73 -16.42 0.48
N VAL A 739 27.90 -17.16 1.23
CA VAL A 739 27.43 -16.77 2.59
C VAL A 739 28.62 -16.61 3.55
N GLU A 740 29.53 -17.60 3.58
CA GLU A 740 30.71 -17.55 4.43
C GLU A 740 31.69 -16.47 3.99
N LEU A 741 31.80 -16.23 2.68
CA LEU A 741 32.59 -15.13 2.14
C LEU A 741 32.10 -13.76 2.63
N VAL A 742 30.79 -13.49 2.53
CA VAL A 742 30.17 -12.24 2.97
C VAL A 742 30.37 -12.06 4.48
N LYS A 743 30.13 -13.10 5.27
CA LYS A 743 30.30 -13.05 6.72
C LYS A 743 31.74 -12.74 7.13
N ALA A 744 32.73 -13.38 6.53
CA ALA A 744 34.14 -13.14 6.82
C ALA A 744 34.55 -11.69 6.54
N ILE A 745 34.00 -11.08 5.47
CA ILE A 745 34.25 -9.68 5.14
C ILE A 745 33.65 -8.76 6.22
N LEU A 746 32.39 -8.91 6.61
CA LEU A 746 31.73 -8.04 7.60
C LEU A 746 32.38 -8.12 8.99
N ASP A 747 32.78 -9.31 9.42
CA ASP A 747 33.45 -9.49 10.72
C ASP A 747 34.80 -8.77 10.77
N LYS A 748 35.50 -8.68 9.65
CA LYS A 748 36.73 -7.89 9.54
C LYS A 748 36.44 -6.40 9.75
N GLY A 749 35.31 -5.88 9.24
CA GLY A 749 34.93 -4.47 9.36
C GLY A 749 34.64 -4.01 10.80
N LYS A 750 34.31 -4.93 11.71
CA LYS A 750 34.07 -4.59 13.14
C LYS A 750 35.34 -4.31 13.93
N HIS A 751 36.50 -4.69 13.40
CA HIS A 751 37.75 -4.63 14.17
C HIS A 751 38.19 -3.16 14.43
N GLY A 752 38.44 -2.83 15.71
CA GLY A 752 38.92 -1.49 16.09
C GLY A 752 37.86 -0.40 16.15
N LEU A 753 36.58 -0.72 16.08
CA LEU A 753 35.47 0.21 16.22
C LEU A 753 34.88 0.18 17.62
N SER A 754 34.50 1.36 18.16
CA SER A 754 33.59 1.50 19.29
C SER A 754 32.19 1.80 18.75
N ILE A 755 31.24 0.89 19.03
CA ILE A 755 29.85 1.01 18.57
C ILE A 755 28.98 1.24 19.81
N GLN A 756 28.27 2.38 19.85
CA GLN A 756 27.30 2.73 20.89
C GLN A 756 25.89 2.69 20.29
N ARG A 757 24.96 2.03 20.98
CA ARG A 757 23.54 2.03 20.63
C ARG A 757 22.81 3.01 21.55
N TYR A 758 21.97 3.91 20.96
CA TYR A 758 21.09 4.80 21.70
C TYR A 758 19.72 4.14 21.92
N LYS A 759 19.18 4.24 23.12
CA LYS A 759 17.84 3.74 23.48
C LYS A 759 16.81 4.86 23.57
N GLY A 760 17.22 6.07 24.00
CA GLY A 760 16.33 7.21 24.18
C GLY A 760 16.95 8.54 23.79
N LEU A 761 16.09 9.51 23.48
CA LEU A 761 16.45 10.89 23.14
C LEU A 761 17.09 11.64 24.31
N GLY A 762 16.76 11.23 25.54
CA GLY A 762 17.35 11.76 26.75
C GLY A 762 18.85 11.47 26.92
N GLU A 763 19.40 10.49 26.18
CA GLU A 763 20.83 10.17 26.12
C GLU A 763 21.63 11.13 25.22
N MET A 764 20.90 11.93 24.39
CA MET A 764 21.52 12.91 23.50
C MET A 764 21.56 14.30 24.13
N ASN A 765 22.71 14.96 24.05
CA ASN A 765 22.81 16.37 24.41
C ASN A 765 22.18 17.27 23.31
N PRO A 766 21.94 18.57 23.57
CA PRO A 766 21.28 19.47 22.61
C PRO A 766 21.95 19.54 21.23
N ASN A 767 23.28 19.53 21.18
CA ASN A 767 24.02 19.59 19.91
C ASN A 767 23.89 18.31 19.12
N GLN A 768 23.97 17.15 19.78
CA GLN A 768 23.77 15.84 19.13
C GLN A 768 22.35 15.73 18.56
N LEU A 769 21.34 16.16 19.33
CA LEU A 769 19.95 16.14 18.88
C LEU A 769 19.72 17.08 17.69
N TRP A 770 20.36 18.24 17.68
CA TRP A 770 20.33 19.14 16.53
C TRP A 770 20.99 18.50 15.30
N GLU A 771 22.23 18.06 15.41
CA GLU A 771 23.04 17.53 14.30
C GLU A 771 22.46 16.25 13.67
N THR A 772 21.66 15.49 14.41
CA THR A 772 21.17 14.18 13.93
C THR A 772 19.68 14.17 13.60
N THR A 773 18.85 14.95 14.31
CA THR A 773 17.40 14.76 14.32
C THR A 773 16.61 16.02 14.02
N MET A 774 17.15 17.22 14.33
CA MET A 774 16.38 18.47 14.20
C MET A 774 16.84 19.35 13.05
N ASN A 775 18.11 19.30 12.65
CA ASN A 775 18.63 20.11 11.55
C ASN A 775 18.00 19.68 10.21
N PRO A 776 17.28 20.57 9.49
CA PRO A 776 16.62 20.25 8.23
C PRO A 776 17.52 19.70 7.13
N GLU A 777 18.82 20.06 7.15
CA GLU A 777 19.78 19.65 6.11
C GLU A 777 20.20 18.17 6.22
N VAL A 778 20.15 17.60 7.44
CA VAL A 778 20.70 16.25 7.68
C VAL A 778 19.69 15.27 8.29
N ARG A 779 18.62 15.77 8.91
CA ARG A 779 17.62 14.93 9.56
C ARG A 779 16.86 14.05 8.57
N THR A 780 16.41 12.91 9.03
CA THR A 780 15.48 12.04 8.30
C THR A 780 14.12 12.06 8.99
N LEU A 781 13.06 12.33 8.23
CA LEU A 781 11.68 12.31 8.70
C LEU A 781 10.89 11.28 7.89
N LEU A 782 10.12 10.45 8.58
CA LEU A 782 9.13 9.58 7.95
C LEU A 782 7.81 10.34 7.84
N LYS A 783 7.35 10.59 6.62
CA LYS A 783 6.04 11.20 6.39
C LYS A 783 4.95 10.14 6.59
N VAL A 784 3.99 10.43 7.48
CA VAL A 784 2.84 9.55 7.69
C VAL A 784 1.84 9.73 6.55
N LYS A 785 1.46 8.64 5.92
CA LYS A 785 0.47 8.60 4.84
C LYS A 785 -0.73 7.76 5.26
N LEU A 786 -1.91 8.15 4.83
CA LEU A 786 -3.14 7.43 5.04
C LEU A 786 -3.52 6.75 3.70
N GLU A 787 -3.08 5.52 3.51
CA GLU A 787 -3.26 4.79 2.24
C GLU A 787 -4.46 3.83 2.29
N ASP A 788 -4.72 3.20 3.45
CA ASP A 788 -5.81 2.25 3.69
C ASP A 788 -6.63 2.67 4.92
N VAL A 789 -7.69 3.46 4.72
CA VAL A 789 -8.54 3.96 5.83
C VAL A 789 -9.22 2.81 6.58
N PRO A 790 -9.86 1.80 5.93
CA PRO A 790 -10.45 0.66 6.62
C PRO A 790 -9.44 -0.16 7.42
N GLY A 791 -8.30 -0.50 6.82
CA GLY A 791 -7.26 -1.26 7.51
C GLY A 791 -6.65 -0.50 8.68
N VAL A 792 -6.48 0.81 8.56
CA VAL A 792 -6.03 1.67 9.67
C VAL A 792 -7.07 1.74 10.79
N ASP A 793 -8.37 1.83 10.46
CA ASP A 793 -9.47 1.76 11.44
C ASP A 793 -9.44 0.43 12.21
N GLU A 794 -9.30 -0.68 11.50
CA GLU A 794 -9.19 -2.02 12.08
C GLU A 794 -7.98 -2.13 13.03
N ILE A 795 -6.80 -1.72 12.57
CA ILE A 795 -5.56 -1.78 13.36
C ILE A 795 -5.69 -0.95 14.64
N PHE A 796 -6.20 0.29 14.57
CA PHE A 796 -6.38 1.10 15.77
C PHE A 796 -7.43 0.52 16.70
N THR A 797 -8.52 -0.03 16.18
CA THR A 797 -9.54 -0.71 16.99
C THR A 797 -8.96 -1.95 17.69
N ILE A 798 -8.17 -2.78 16.99
CA ILE A 798 -7.51 -3.96 17.57
C ILE A 798 -6.49 -3.54 18.64
N LEU A 799 -5.59 -2.63 18.32
CA LEU A 799 -4.47 -2.28 19.21
C LEU A 799 -4.90 -1.41 20.39
N MET A 800 -5.83 -0.50 20.17
CA MET A 800 -6.21 0.56 21.12
C MET A 800 -7.61 0.41 21.68
N GLY A 801 -8.45 -0.47 21.14
CA GLY A 801 -9.81 -0.76 21.59
C GLY A 801 -9.89 -1.52 22.93
N ASP A 802 -11.10 -1.81 23.40
CA ASP A 802 -11.34 -2.46 24.69
C ASP A 802 -11.13 -3.98 24.64
N GLU A 803 -11.42 -4.60 23.50
CA GLU A 803 -11.33 -6.04 23.32
C GLU A 803 -9.89 -6.56 23.38
N VAL A 804 -9.66 -7.56 24.24
CA VAL A 804 -8.31 -8.13 24.48
C VAL A 804 -8.00 -9.24 23.49
N GLU A 805 -8.98 -10.04 23.11
CA GLU A 805 -8.77 -11.23 22.28
C GLU A 805 -8.32 -10.90 20.86
N PRO A 806 -8.89 -9.95 20.13
CA PRO A 806 -8.38 -9.53 18.83
C PRO A 806 -6.93 -9.04 18.90
N ARG A 807 -6.58 -8.27 19.95
CA ARG A 807 -5.21 -7.78 20.16
C ARG A 807 -4.22 -8.92 20.40
N ARG A 808 -4.59 -9.91 21.23
CA ARG A 808 -3.76 -11.10 21.48
C ARG A 808 -3.52 -11.87 20.20
N ASN A 809 -4.58 -12.11 19.42
CA ASN A 809 -4.50 -12.84 18.16
C ASN A 809 -3.62 -12.09 17.14
N PHE A 810 -3.74 -10.77 17.06
CA PHE A 810 -2.89 -9.93 16.22
C PHE A 810 -1.40 -10.06 16.61
N ILE A 811 -1.07 -9.95 17.90
CA ILE A 811 0.30 -10.09 18.41
C ILE A 811 0.85 -11.49 18.06
N GLN A 812 0.06 -12.56 18.21
CA GLN A 812 0.49 -13.92 17.88
C GLN A 812 0.72 -14.10 16.37
N ALA A 813 -0.16 -13.59 15.54
CA ALA A 813 -0.05 -13.68 14.08
C ALA A 813 1.19 -12.95 13.54
N HIS A 814 1.53 -11.80 14.12
CA HIS A 814 2.63 -10.94 13.68
C HIS A 814 3.90 -11.06 14.53
N ALA A 815 3.98 -12.05 15.43
CA ALA A 815 5.13 -12.20 16.34
C ALA A 815 6.48 -12.33 15.62
N LEU A 816 6.50 -12.96 14.44
CA LEU A 816 7.70 -13.15 13.63
C LEU A 816 8.09 -11.91 12.79
N GLU A 817 7.20 -10.94 12.67
CA GLU A 817 7.44 -9.70 11.91
C GLU A 817 8.08 -8.61 12.77
N VAL A 818 8.10 -8.80 14.08
CA VAL A 818 8.63 -7.83 15.04
C VAL A 818 10.12 -7.62 14.80
N ARG A 819 10.50 -6.36 14.58
CA ARG A 819 11.90 -5.91 14.48
C ARG A 819 12.22 -5.05 15.69
N ASN A 820 13.44 -5.18 16.23
CA ASN A 820 13.92 -4.37 17.35
C ASN A 820 13.07 -4.52 18.62
N LEU A 821 12.75 -5.74 19.03
CA LEU A 821 12.27 -6.00 20.38
C LEU A 821 13.34 -5.54 21.36
N ASP A 822 13.00 -4.55 22.19
CA ASP A 822 13.82 -4.16 23.33
C ASP A 822 13.49 -5.12 24.48
N VAL A 823 14.22 -6.23 24.55
CA VAL A 823 14.09 -7.27 25.59
C VAL A 823 15.22 -7.09 26.60
#